data_07d5bcfc40a5177b2ed7185d2b5582be
#
_entry.id   07d5bcfc40a5177b2ed7185d2b5582be
#
_cell.length_a   1.000
_cell.length_b   1.000
_cell.length_c   1.000
_cell.angle_alpha   90.00
_cell.angle_beta   90.00
_cell.angle_gamma   90.00
#
_symmetry.space_group_name_H-M   'P 1'
#
loop_
_entity.id
_entity.type
_entity.pdbx_description
1 polymer ?
#
loop_
_entity_poly.entity_id
_entity_poly.type
_entity_poly.pdbx_seq_one_letter_code
_entity_poly.pdbx_strand_id
1 'polypeptide(L)'
;MLEMISGLIKFILSWYVWMPTVTLLLYLTWRNYQKLEIQTIESSAESTLLILEIPKTNDKSELAAEQLFASLHGILRDASLIESGVPQEHLSFEIATVNGQIMFYLCLPKTLRNFVEGQIYAQYPSVQIKTADYDYSLNVRKPVVHTAEVDLKESEFLPIRTFNGFEVDPLAGITGTLAKLEDADEELWIQILIRPIADSWHKDSEKWVKDNITDKKAKFALDAKWFLTALGALAKPPEAGEKPDKPELSEREKLQVSEAEKKAAKLGFKVKIRIVYAGSNEDHARLRMQSIIGTFKQFNSTNLNGFQMSQSSFDPEKITAYQARSFSDEGFILNIEELASVYHLPHTNVETPNIVWASSKTAEPPSKLPIINPNAAPNPAISAFGMTDFRGVKHQFGMLRKDRSRHLYIIGQTGAGKSGTLELLALSDIYHNQGYAIIDPHGDFAINNLRFIPERRIKDVIYFNPADTAFPLGFNPLEITSPSQRLTVSSEVIGVLKRMFGNSWGPRLEHILRYTILALLERPETTILDITRMLTDKEFRKETLNYVTDTVILQFWKLEFASWNEKYATEAIAPVLNKVGAFTANPIIRNIIGQPKSTFNIRQLMDDGKILVVNLSKGLIGEDNAGILGAFLVTKIQLAAMSRSDIPNIADRRPFYLYVDEFQN
;
A
#
# COMPACT_ATOMS: atom_id res chain seq x y z
N MET A 1 -20.04 -34.60 77.94
CA MET A 1 -19.04 -34.22 76.92
C MET A 1 -18.90 -35.30 75.86
N LEU A 2 -18.74 -36.59 76.18
CA LEU A 2 -18.59 -37.69 75.23
C LEU A 2 -19.87 -37.90 74.39
N GLU A 3 -21.07 -37.75 74.93
CA GLU A 3 -22.35 -37.89 74.16
C GLU A 3 -22.57 -36.71 73.22
N MET A 4 -22.19 -35.51 73.62
CA MET A 4 -22.26 -34.33 72.74
C MET A 4 -21.31 -34.44 71.55
N ILE A 5 -20.11 -34.95 71.77
CA ILE A 5 -19.10 -35.23 70.74
C ILE A 5 -19.63 -36.34 69.78
N SER A 6 -20.21 -37.41 70.32
CA SER A 6 -20.81 -38.48 69.57
C SER A 6 -22.01 -38.01 68.71
N GLY A 7 -22.85 -37.09 69.25
CA GLY A 7 -23.95 -36.47 68.53
C GLY A 7 -23.51 -35.56 67.39
N LEU A 8 -22.45 -34.77 67.63
CA LEU A 8 -21.86 -33.89 66.62
C LEU A 8 -21.17 -34.72 65.48
N ILE A 9 -20.51 -35.82 65.80
CA ILE A 9 -19.91 -36.72 64.83
C ILE A 9 -20.99 -37.41 64.01
N LYS A 10 -22.11 -37.87 64.61
CA LYS A 10 -23.21 -38.48 63.86
C LYS A 10 -23.95 -37.45 62.97
N PHE A 11 -24.08 -36.18 63.40
CA PHE A 11 -24.60 -35.11 62.56
C PHE A 11 -23.67 -34.78 61.39
N ILE A 12 -22.36 -34.64 61.61
CA ILE A 12 -21.37 -34.42 60.54
C ILE A 12 -21.29 -35.59 59.56
N LEU A 13 -21.46 -36.80 60.02
CA LEU A 13 -21.49 -38.02 59.18
C LEU A 13 -22.84 -38.30 58.52
N SER A 14 -23.87 -37.49 58.80
CA SER A 14 -25.21 -37.70 58.21
C SER A 14 -25.25 -37.32 56.73
N TRP A 15 -25.88 -38.15 55.92
CA TRP A 15 -25.91 -38.04 54.45
C TRP A 15 -26.51 -36.71 53.95
N TYR A 16 -27.44 -36.09 54.70
CA TYR A 16 -28.06 -34.79 54.32
C TYR A 16 -27.11 -33.62 54.57
N VAL A 17 -25.97 -33.75 55.26
CA VAL A 17 -24.91 -32.73 55.33
C VAL A 17 -23.91 -32.91 54.23
N TRP A 18 -23.54 -34.14 53.90
CA TRP A 18 -22.53 -34.45 52.89
C TRP A 18 -23.06 -34.38 51.48
N MET A 19 -24.30 -34.78 51.23
CA MET A 19 -24.87 -34.80 49.89
C MET A 19 -24.99 -33.39 49.27
N PRO A 20 -25.42 -32.34 49.94
CA PRO A 20 -25.41 -30.97 49.38
C PRO A 20 -23.96 -30.45 49.17
N THR A 21 -23.02 -30.75 50.06
CA THR A 21 -21.64 -30.30 49.90
C THR A 21 -20.91 -31.01 48.77
N VAL A 22 -21.10 -32.31 48.59
CA VAL A 22 -20.58 -33.08 47.47
C VAL A 22 -21.18 -32.63 46.13
N THR A 23 -22.52 -32.43 46.11
CA THR A 23 -23.18 -31.88 44.90
C THR A 23 -22.72 -30.48 44.55
N LEU A 24 -22.49 -29.63 45.53
CA LEU A 24 -21.92 -28.31 45.31
C LEU A 24 -20.49 -28.38 44.81
N LEU A 25 -19.64 -29.23 45.38
CA LEU A 25 -18.25 -29.47 44.93
C LEU A 25 -18.22 -30.05 43.52
N LEU A 26 -19.07 -31.02 43.19
CA LEU A 26 -19.21 -31.59 41.84
C LEU A 26 -19.68 -30.53 40.84
N TYR A 27 -20.63 -29.68 41.24
CA TYR A 27 -21.13 -28.56 40.42
C TYR A 27 -19.99 -27.54 40.17
N LEU A 28 -19.22 -27.17 41.21
CA LEU A 28 -18.11 -26.22 41.08
C LEU A 28 -16.96 -26.79 40.23
N THR A 29 -16.63 -28.09 40.40
CA THR A 29 -15.61 -28.75 39.57
C THR A 29 -16.06 -28.89 38.12
N TRP A 30 -17.34 -29.25 37.87
CA TRP A 30 -17.93 -29.31 36.54
C TRP A 30 -17.94 -27.92 35.88
N ARG A 31 -18.34 -26.89 36.62
CA ARG A 31 -18.30 -25.49 36.17
C ARG A 31 -16.89 -25.03 35.84
N ASN A 32 -15.91 -25.37 36.66
CA ASN A 32 -14.51 -25.05 36.38
C ASN A 32 -13.96 -25.82 35.18
N TYR A 33 -14.36 -27.09 35.03
CA TYR A 33 -13.99 -27.90 33.86
C TYR A 33 -14.55 -27.30 32.57
N GLN A 34 -15.83 -26.94 32.55
CA GLN A 34 -16.42 -26.24 31.40
C GLN A 34 -15.69 -24.91 31.06
N LYS A 35 -15.33 -24.12 32.08
CA LYS A 35 -14.55 -22.88 31.85
C LYS A 35 -13.19 -23.18 31.20
N LEU A 36 -12.49 -24.22 31.65
CA LEU A 36 -11.21 -24.64 31.08
C LEU A 36 -11.35 -25.15 29.65
N GLU A 37 -12.40 -25.92 29.38
CA GLU A 37 -12.68 -26.43 28.03
C GLU A 37 -13.00 -25.31 27.04
N ILE A 38 -13.81 -24.32 27.44
CA ILE A 38 -14.09 -23.13 26.64
C ILE A 38 -12.83 -22.33 26.37
N GLN A 39 -11.98 -22.11 27.37
CA GLN A 39 -10.71 -21.41 27.20
C GLN A 39 -9.76 -22.16 26.23
N THR A 40 -9.76 -23.48 26.26
CA THR A 40 -8.96 -24.32 25.35
C THR A 40 -9.48 -24.23 23.91
N ILE A 41 -10.79 -24.18 23.70
CA ILE A 41 -11.42 -24.03 22.38
C ILE A 41 -11.16 -22.63 21.84
N GLU A 42 -11.30 -21.58 22.65
CA GLU A 42 -10.97 -20.20 22.23
C GLU A 42 -9.51 -20.04 21.85
N SER A 43 -8.57 -20.68 22.56
CA SER A 43 -7.14 -20.63 22.28
C SER A 43 -6.71 -21.45 21.06
N SER A 44 -7.52 -22.40 20.61
CA SER A 44 -7.23 -23.26 19.45
C SER A 44 -7.71 -22.69 18.10
N ALA A 45 -8.55 -21.66 18.10
CA ALA A 45 -9.00 -21.03 16.86
C ALA A 45 -7.84 -20.23 16.23
N GLU A 46 -7.42 -20.61 15.03
CA GLU A 46 -6.42 -19.83 14.27
C GLU A 46 -6.92 -18.40 14.04
N SER A 47 -6.30 -17.46 14.72
CA SER A 47 -6.57 -16.02 14.55
C SER A 47 -5.63 -15.39 13.52
N THR A 48 -6.03 -14.24 12.98
CA THR A 48 -5.20 -13.41 12.11
C THR A 48 -5.20 -11.98 12.62
N LEU A 49 -4.02 -11.37 12.62
CA LEU A 49 -3.84 -9.95 12.97
C LEU A 49 -3.75 -9.13 11.68
N LEU A 50 -4.63 -8.17 11.54
CA LEU A 50 -4.70 -7.25 10.41
C LEU A 50 -4.28 -5.85 10.84
N ILE A 51 -3.67 -5.11 9.93
CA ILE A 51 -3.37 -3.68 10.06
C ILE A 51 -4.39 -2.94 9.22
N LEU A 52 -5.02 -1.92 9.81
CA LEU A 52 -5.99 -1.05 9.15
C LEU A 52 -5.32 0.31 8.90
N GLU A 53 -4.93 0.57 7.66
CA GLU A 53 -4.39 1.87 7.26
C GLU A 53 -5.46 2.65 6.49
N ILE A 54 -5.72 3.89 6.89
CA ILE A 54 -6.69 4.75 6.21
C ILE A 54 -5.96 5.96 5.60
N PRO A 55 -6.40 6.47 4.44
CA PRO A 55 -5.81 7.69 3.88
C PRO A 55 -6.09 8.91 4.76
N LYS A 56 -5.15 9.83 4.89
CA LYS A 56 -5.32 11.08 5.64
C LYS A 56 -6.52 11.92 5.16
N THR A 57 -6.99 11.66 3.94
CA THR A 57 -8.17 12.30 3.34
C THR A 57 -9.49 11.57 3.64
N ASN A 58 -9.51 10.69 4.65
CA ASN A 58 -10.75 10.02 5.05
C ASN A 58 -11.77 11.02 5.59
N ASP A 59 -12.96 11.04 5.01
CA ASP A 59 -14.09 11.91 5.38
C ASP A 59 -15.19 11.19 6.18
N LYS A 60 -14.98 9.90 6.49
CA LYS A 60 -15.94 9.08 7.21
C LYS A 60 -15.88 9.36 8.70
N SER A 61 -17.00 9.82 9.28
CA SER A 61 -17.13 10.14 10.70
C SER A 61 -17.40 8.88 11.55
N GLU A 62 -17.59 9.08 12.84
CA GLU A 62 -17.93 8.07 13.84
C GLU A 62 -19.20 7.28 13.48
N LEU A 63 -20.13 7.89 12.72
CA LEU A 63 -21.33 7.22 12.23
C LEU A 63 -21.00 6.02 11.32
N ALA A 64 -19.88 6.09 10.56
CA ALA A 64 -19.43 4.94 9.77
C ALA A 64 -18.98 3.77 10.67
N ALA A 65 -18.37 4.06 11.81
CA ALA A 65 -18.04 3.02 12.81
C ALA A 65 -19.30 2.45 13.47
N GLU A 66 -20.29 3.27 13.80
CA GLU A 66 -21.58 2.78 14.34
C GLU A 66 -22.23 1.80 13.35
N GLN A 67 -22.27 2.13 12.06
CA GLN A 67 -22.78 1.25 11.02
C GLN A 67 -21.94 -0.01 10.83
N LEU A 68 -20.60 0.11 10.96
CA LEU A 68 -19.71 -1.04 10.95
C LEU A 68 -20.03 -2.00 12.09
N PHE A 69 -20.14 -1.51 13.33
CA PHE A 69 -20.47 -2.36 14.48
C PHE A 69 -21.86 -2.96 14.35
N ALA A 70 -22.83 -2.22 13.82
CA ALA A 70 -24.15 -2.78 13.52
C ALA A 70 -24.07 -3.97 12.55
N SER A 71 -23.24 -3.87 11.52
CA SER A 71 -23.03 -4.96 10.55
C SER A 71 -22.25 -6.13 11.16
N LEU A 72 -21.25 -5.85 12.01
CA LEU A 72 -20.46 -6.87 12.70
C LEU A 72 -21.26 -7.63 13.75
N HIS A 73 -22.37 -7.09 14.23
CA HIS A 73 -23.30 -7.82 15.08
C HIS A 73 -23.86 -9.10 14.40
N GLY A 74 -23.80 -9.15 13.07
CA GLY A 74 -24.15 -10.34 12.28
C GLY A 74 -23.30 -11.59 12.53
N ILE A 75 -22.22 -11.52 13.32
CA ILE A 75 -21.47 -12.72 13.78
C ILE A 75 -22.11 -13.38 14.99
N LEU A 76 -23.23 -12.85 15.51
CA LEU A 76 -23.97 -13.45 16.60
C LEU A 76 -24.43 -14.86 16.22
N ARG A 77 -24.09 -15.85 17.05
CA ARG A 77 -24.50 -17.24 16.85
C ARG A 77 -25.90 -17.48 17.42
N ASP A 78 -26.57 -18.45 16.84
CA ASP A 78 -27.85 -18.91 17.38
C ASP A 78 -27.70 -19.43 18.82
N ALA A 79 -28.69 -19.15 19.66
CA ALA A 79 -28.71 -19.58 21.06
C ALA A 79 -28.49 -21.11 21.21
N SER A 80 -29.04 -21.90 20.30
CA SER A 80 -28.93 -23.37 20.29
C SER A 80 -27.47 -23.85 20.13
N LEU A 81 -26.62 -23.10 19.36
CA LEU A 81 -25.21 -23.41 19.20
C LEU A 81 -24.43 -23.07 20.47
N ILE A 82 -24.74 -21.95 21.10
CA ILE A 82 -24.11 -21.52 22.36
C ILE A 82 -24.46 -22.50 23.47
N GLU A 83 -25.72 -22.95 23.56
CA GLU A 83 -26.16 -23.96 24.51
C GLU A 83 -25.51 -25.31 24.29
N SER A 84 -25.11 -25.64 23.04
CA SER A 84 -24.37 -26.86 22.72
C SER A 84 -22.87 -26.79 23.05
N GLY A 85 -22.40 -25.67 23.63
CA GLY A 85 -21.00 -25.49 24.07
C GLY A 85 -20.10 -24.84 23.02
N VAL A 86 -20.63 -24.37 21.90
CA VAL A 86 -19.84 -23.59 20.92
C VAL A 86 -19.70 -22.15 21.40
N PRO A 87 -18.51 -21.65 21.70
CA PRO A 87 -18.32 -20.30 22.21
C PRO A 87 -18.72 -19.25 21.16
N GLN A 88 -19.28 -18.13 21.61
CA GLN A 88 -19.50 -16.96 20.76
C GLN A 88 -18.17 -16.34 20.39
N GLU A 89 -17.92 -16.16 19.10
CA GLU A 89 -16.73 -15.49 18.61
C GLU A 89 -16.69 -14.02 18.99
N HIS A 90 -15.49 -13.51 19.15
CA HIS A 90 -15.23 -12.11 19.46
C HIS A 90 -14.17 -11.52 18.52
N LEU A 91 -14.11 -10.21 18.45
CA LEU A 91 -13.16 -9.45 17.66
C LEU A 91 -12.34 -8.56 18.61
N SER A 92 -11.08 -8.31 18.28
CA SER A 92 -10.20 -7.41 19.02
C SER A 92 -9.81 -6.23 18.14
N PHE A 93 -10.31 -5.03 18.45
CA PHE A 93 -9.85 -3.78 17.86
C PHE A 93 -8.76 -3.19 18.74
N GLU A 94 -7.62 -2.84 18.14
CA GLU A 94 -6.45 -2.44 18.91
C GLU A 94 -5.85 -1.16 18.33
N ILE A 95 -5.44 -0.25 19.22
CA ILE A 95 -4.67 0.95 18.89
C ILE A 95 -3.36 0.84 19.64
N ALA A 96 -2.25 0.74 18.92
CA ALA A 96 -0.96 0.52 19.53
C ALA A 96 0.11 1.45 18.98
N THR A 97 0.95 1.96 19.88
CA THR A 97 2.18 2.63 19.46
C THR A 97 3.28 1.59 19.35
N VAL A 98 3.81 1.42 18.16
CA VAL A 98 4.89 0.46 17.84
C VAL A 98 6.00 1.22 17.14
N ASN A 99 7.23 1.19 17.67
CA ASN A 99 8.37 1.96 17.15
C ASN A 99 8.06 3.46 16.96
N GLY A 100 7.34 4.06 17.89
CA GLY A 100 6.97 5.48 17.85
C GLY A 100 5.86 5.83 16.85
N GLN A 101 5.23 4.85 16.19
CA GLN A 101 4.14 5.03 15.25
C GLN A 101 2.83 4.48 15.81
N ILE A 102 1.74 5.23 15.63
CA ILE A 102 0.40 4.81 16.03
C ILE A 102 -0.24 4.00 14.91
N MET A 103 -0.60 2.76 15.21
CA MET A 103 -1.17 1.81 14.28
C MET A 103 -2.52 1.29 14.79
N PHE A 104 -3.41 1.01 13.85
CA PHE A 104 -4.71 0.41 14.11
C PHE A 104 -4.68 -1.05 13.68
N TYR A 105 -4.98 -1.95 14.62
CA TYR A 105 -5.00 -3.38 14.37
C TYR A 105 -6.40 -3.96 14.58
N LEU A 106 -6.63 -5.08 13.94
CA LEU A 106 -7.82 -5.90 14.13
C LEU A 106 -7.42 -7.37 14.18
N CYS A 107 -7.65 -8.01 15.31
CA CYS A 107 -7.47 -9.46 15.45
C CYS A 107 -8.82 -10.16 15.42
N LEU A 108 -8.89 -11.23 14.61
CA LEU A 108 -10.14 -11.96 14.40
C LEU A 108 -9.86 -13.43 13.99
N PRO A 109 -10.82 -14.35 14.20
CA PRO A 109 -10.74 -15.71 13.68
C PRO A 109 -10.61 -15.72 12.15
N LYS A 110 -9.73 -16.56 11.61
CA LYS A 110 -9.51 -16.65 10.14
C LYS A 110 -10.80 -16.92 9.36
N THR A 111 -11.73 -17.65 9.95
CA THR A 111 -13.03 -17.99 9.36
C THR A 111 -13.91 -16.78 9.09
N LEU A 112 -13.79 -15.73 9.91
CA LEU A 112 -14.58 -14.50 9.79
C LEU A 112 -13.92 -13.44 8.90
N ARG A 113 -12.68 -13.66 8.44
CA ARG A 113 -11.88 -12.67 7.74
C ARG A 113 -12.63 -12.03 6.57
N ASN A 114 -13.12 -12.83 5.65
CA ASN A 114 -13.78 -12.32 4.44
C ASN A 114 -15.04 -11.50 4.75
N PHE A 115 -15.80 -11.94 5.75
CA PHE A 115 -16.98 -11.22 6.19
C PHE A 115 -16.61 -9.86 6.79
N VAL A 116 -15.69 -9.86 7.76
CA VAL A 116 -15.29 -8.63 8.48
C VAL A 116 -14.62 -7.64 7.55
N GLU A 117 -13.69 -8.08 6.68
CA GLU A 117 -13.07 -7.21 5.67
C GLU A 117 -14.14 -6.59 4.75
N GLY A 118 -15.15 -7.38 4.31
CA GLY A 118 -16.25 -6.89 3.50
C GLY A 118 -17.05 -5.78 4.19
N GLN A 119 -17.35 -5.93 5.49
CA GLN A 119 -18.06 -4.91 6.27
C GLN A 119 -17.22 -3.64 6.47
N ILE A 120 -15.90 -3.79 6.71
CA ILE A 120 -15.00 -2.64 6.82
C ILE A 120 -14.95 -1.88 5.49
N TYR A 121 -14.78 -2.56 4.35
CA TYR A 121 -14.76 -1.91 3.04
C TYR A 121 -16.09 -1.24 2.67
N ALA A 122 -17.22 -1.75 3.17
CA ALA A 122 -18.52 -1.14 2.94
C ALA A 122 -18.63 0.25 3.59
N GLN A 123 -18.05 0.43 4.79
CA GLN A 123 -18.09 1.69 5.52
C GLN A 123 -16.87 2.58 5.25
N TYR A 124 -15.69 1.98 5.04
CA TYR A 124 -14.43 2.65 4.77
C TYR A 124 -13.83 2.15 3.43
N PRO A 125 -14.38 2.59 2.27
CA PRO A 125 -13.97 2.04 0.96
C PRO A 125 -12.50 2.25 0.61
N SER A 126 -11.87 3.27 1.20
CA SER A 126 -10.48 3.65 0.95
C SER A 126 -9.46 3.06 1.93
N VAL A 127 -9.92 2.28 2.93
CA VAL A 127 -9.02 1.61 3.88
C VAL A 127 -8.15 0.58 3.17
N GLN A 128 -6.90 0.45 3.62
CA GLN A 128 -6.01 -0.63 3.22
C GLN A 128 -5.90 -1.62 4.37
N ILE A 129 -6.29 -2.86 4.11
CA ILE A 129 -6.20 -3.95 5.09
C ILE A 129 -5.02 -4.84 4.71
N LYS A 130 -4.06 -4.97 5.62
CA LYS A 130 -2.86 -5.79 5.44
C LYS A 130 -2.80 -6.82 6.54
N THR A 131 -2.28 -8.01 6.24
CA THR A 131 -1.93 -8.96 7.30
C THR A 131 -0.67 -8.47 7.97
N ALA A 132 -0.62 -8.44 9.30
CA ALA A 132 0.57 -8.08 10.03
C ALA A 132 1.65 -9.14 9.84
N ASP A 133 2.88 -8.72 9.56
CA ASP A 133 4.02 -9.62 9.38
C ASP A 133 4.44 -10.28 10.70
N TYR A 134 4.18 -9.63 11.82
CA TYR A 134 4.42 -10.13 13.17
C TYR A 134 3.38 -9.57 14.14
N ASP A 135 3.17 -10.27 15.24
CA ASP A 135 2.33 -9.80 16.34
C ASP A 135 3.15 -8.92 17.28
N TYR A 136 2.82 -7.62 17.32
CA TYR A 136 3.52 -6.62 18.12
C TYR A 136 3.52 -6.94 19.62
N SER A 137 2.47 -7.61 20.09
CA SER A 137 2.27 -7.90 21.52
C SER A 137 3.16 -9.03 22.05
N LEU A 138 3.69 -9.90 21.18
CA LEU A 138 4.47 -11.08 21.60
C LEU A 138 5.91 -10.75 22.01
N ASN A 139 6.46 -9.63 21.58
CA ASN A 139 7.85 -9.25 21.83
C ASN A 139 8.03 -8.22 22.95
N VAL A 140 7.27 -8.32 24.03
CA VAL A 140 7.42 -7.43 25.19
C VAL A 140 8.73 -7.75 25.93
N ARG A 141 9.85 -7.22 25.43
CA ARG A 141 11.17 -7.35 26.06
C ARG A 141 11.59 -6.10 26.85
N LYS A 142 10.60 -5.31 27.28
CA LYS A 142 10.86 -4.08 28.05
C LYS A 142 10.93 -4.40 29.54
N PRO A 143 11.82 -3.72 30.29
CA PRO A 143 12.01 -4.00 31.72
C PRO A 143 10.82 -3.57 32.60
N VAL A 144 10.02 -2.63 32.14
CA VAL A 144 8.86 -2.11 32.87
C VAL A 144 7.62 -2.32 32.03
N VAL A 145 6.66 -3.07 32.57
CA VAL A 145 5.36 -3.31 31.91
C VAL A 145 4.25 -3.09 32.94
N HIS A 146 3.30 -2.22 32.59
CA HIS A 146 2.10 -1.95 33.40
C HIS A 146 0.85 -2.31 32.61
N THR A 147 -0.13 -2.89 33.29
CA THR A 147 -1.44 -3.23 32.74
C THR A 147 -2.55 -2.57 33.53
N ALA A 148 -3.61 -2.17 32.87
CA ALA A 148 -4.85 -1.73 33.49
C ALA A 148 -6.05 -2.23 32.70
N GLU A 149 -7.17 -2.42 33.38
CA GLU A 149 -8.47 -2.73 32.78
C GLU A 149 -9.43 -1.57 33.01
N VAL A 150 -10.25 -1.32 32.00
CA VAL A 150 -11.28 -0.27 32.03
C VAL A 150 -12.62 -0.92 32.32
N ASP A 151 -13.33 -0.37 33.28
CA ASP A 151 -14.67 -0.80 33.69
C ASP A 151 -15.64 0.38 33.72
N LEU A 152 -16.93 0.10 33.80
CA LEU A 152 -17.95 1.13 34.01
C LEU A 152 -18.05 1.52 35.49
N LYS A 153 -18.33 2.79 35.77
CA LYS A 153 -18.54 3.30 37.14
C LYS A 153 -19.87 2.88 37.74
N GLU A 154 -20.88 2.92 36.90
CA GLU A 154 -22.27 2.65 37.24
C GLU A 154 -22.75 1.41 36.46
N SER A 155 -24.01 1.06 36.64
CA SER A 155 -24.61 -0.08 35.91
C SER A 155 -24.42 0.02 34.40
N GLU A 156 -24.13 -1.11 33.77
CA GLU A 156 -23.94 -1.23 32.33
C GLU A 156 -25.17 -0.86 31.49
N PHE A 157 -26.35 -0.70 32.11
CA PHE A 157 -27.56 -0.24 31.45
C PHE A 157 -27.67 1.29 31.31
N LEU A 158 -26.84 2.05 32.03
CA LEU A 158 -26.74 3.49 31.86
C LEU A 158 -25.66 3.82 30.80
N PRO A 159 -25.93 4.77 29.88
CA PRO A 159 -24.99 5.08 28.82
C PRO A 159 -23.82 5.94 29.31
N ILE A 160 -22.68 5.78 28.65
CA ILE A 160 -21.57 6.74 28.66
C ILE A 160 -21.89 7.92 27.73
N ARG A 161 -21.07 8.97 27.76
CA ARG A 161 -21.14 10.07 26.78
C ARG A 161 -20.73 9.58 25.41
N THR A 162 -21.59 9.76 24.41
CA THR A 162 -21.34 9.34 23.03
C THR A 162 -20.81 10.48 22.15
N PHE A 163 -20.31 10.16 20.94
CA PHE A 163 -19.74 11.12 19.99
C PHE A 163 -20.70 12.29 19.66
N ASN A 164 -22.00 12.09 19.71
CA ASN A 164 -22.98 13.15 19.53
C ASN A 164 -22.90 14.28 20.58
N GLY A 165 -22.26 14.01 21.69
CA GLY A 165 -22.07 14.98 22.77
C GLY A 165 -20.70 15.69 22.76
N PHE A 166 -19.84 15.45 21.78
CA PHE A 166 -18.52 16.05 21.67
C PHE A 166 -18.47 17.10 20.56
N GLU A 167 -17.72 18.17 20.75
CA GLU A 167 -17.41 19.17 19.73
C GLU A 167 -16.19 18.77 18.88
N VAL A 168 -15.31 17.99 19.48
CA VAL A 168 -14.08 17.48 18.85
C VAL A 168 -14.08 15.96 18.94
N ASP A 169 -13.57 15.31 17.92
CA ASP A 169 -13.45 13.86 17.85
C ASP A 169 -12.80 13.27 19.14
N PRO A 170 -13.50 12.37 19.86
CA PRO A 170 -12.98 11.77 21.09
C PRO A 170 -11.72 10.92 20.86
N LEU A 171 -11.50 10.38 19.66
CA LEU A 171 -10.28 9.65 19.30
C LEU A 171 -9.04 10.54 19.32
N ALA A 172 -9.19 11.83 19.01
CA ALA A 172 -8.07 12.78 19.02
C ALA A 172 -7.43 12.89 20.42
N GLY A 173 -8.20 12.79 21.50
CA GLY A 173 -7.66 12.74 22.86
C GLY A 173 -6.83 11.50 23.13
N ILE A 174 -7.29 10.34 22.68
CA ILE A 174 -6.60 9.04 22.81
C ILE A 174 -5.31 9.04 21.99
N THR A 175 -5.41 9.33 20.70
CA THR A 175 -4.24 9.34 19.78
C THR A 175 -3.24 10.44 20.15
N GLY A 176 -3.73 11.60 20.60
CA GLY A 176 -2.89 12.69 21.10
C GLY A 176 -2.05 12.30 22.33
N THR A 177 -2.57 11.43 23.21
CA THR A 177 -1.81 10.88 24.33
C THR A 177 -0.77 9.87 23.84
N LEU A 178 -1.13 9.01 22.89
CA LEU A 178 -0.22 8.06 22.26
C LEU A 178 0.94 8.76 21.52
N ALA A 179 0.68 9.89 20.89
CA ALA A 179 1.69 10.66 20.16
C ALA A 179 2.72 11.38 21.05
N LYS A 180 2.45 11.49 22.36
CA LYS A 180 3.34 12.16 23.33
C LYS A 180 4.32 11.22 24.04
N LEU A 181 4.50 10.00 23.56
CA LEU A 181 5.58 9.14 24.02
C LEU A 181 6.91 9.74 23.56
N GLU A 182 7.78 10.07 24.52
CA GLU A 182 9.00 10.83 24.26
C GLU A 182 10.16 9.94 23.84
N ASP A 183 10.21 8.73 24.40
CA ASP A 183 11.23 7.75 24.07
C ASP A 183 10.74 6.81 22.97
N ALA A 184 11.57 6.58 21.95
CA ALA A 184 11.29 5.61 20.88
C ALA A 184 11.07 4.17 21.42
N ASP A 185 11.51 3.94 22.64
CA ASP A 185 11.37 2.67 23.35
C ASP A 185 10.08 2.55 24.16
N GLU A 186 9.30 3.62 24.32
CA GLU A 186 8.00 3.57 25.00
C GLU A 186 6.91 3.07 24.04
N GLU A 187 6.12 2.15 24.53
CA GLU A 187 4.95 1.63 23.83
C GLU A 187 3.71 1.69 24.71
N LEU A 188 2.59 2.07 24.15
CA LEU A 188 1.30 2.10 24.82
C LEU A 188 0.24 1.48 23.90
N TRP A 189 -0.43 0.46 24.40
CA TRP A 189 -1.38 -0.33 23.63
C TRP A 189 -2.75 -0.32 24.30
N ILE A 190 -3.79 -0.18 23.48
CA ILE A 190 -5.20 -0.22 23.88
C ILE A 190 -5.86 -1.33 23.11
N GLN A 191 -6.48 -2.27 23.79
CA GLN A 191 -7.21 -3.40 23.23
C GLN A 191 -8.67 -3.30 23.61
N ILE A 192 -9.56 -3.38 22.62
CA ILE A 192 -11.00 -3.32 22.75
C ILE A 192 -11.56 -4.60 22.19
N LEU A 193 -11.85 -5.55 23.06
CA LEU A 193 -12.49 -6.81 22.71
C LEU A 193 -13.99 -6.62 22.66
N ILE A 194 -14.63 -7.08 21.61
CA ILE A 194 -16.08 -7.00 21.41
C ILE A 194 -16.69 -8.36 21.09
N ARG A 195 -17.81 -8.67 21.70
CA ARG A 195 -18.57 -9.90 21.48
C ARG A 195 -20.06 -9.53 21.39
N PRO A 196 -20.75 -9.81 20.27
CA PRO A 196 -22.15 -9.48 20.14
C PRO A 196 -23.00 -10.27 21.15
N ILE A 197 -24.07 -9.67 21.60
CA ILE A 197 -25.01 -10.27 22.53
C ILE A 197 -26.45 -10.31 21.94
N ALA A 198 -27.21 -11.29 22.36
CA ALA A 198 -28.59 -11.43 21.91
C ALA A 198 -29.50 -10.29 22.43
N ASP A 199 -30.58 -9.99 21.74
CA ASP A 199 -31.53 -8.90 22.05
C ASP A 199 -32.21 -9.05 23.41
N SER A 200 -32.04 -10.19 24.09
CA SER A 200 -32.57 -10.39 25.45
C SER A 200 -32.07 -9.35 26.46
N TRP A 201 -30.90 -8.75 26.25
CA TRP A 201 -30.35 -7.71 27.12
C TRP A 201 -31.26 -6.46 27.21
N HIS A 202 -32.09 -6.20 26.20
CA HIS A 202 -33.08 -5.13 26.23
C HIS A 202 -34.07 -5.34 27.38
N LYS A 203 -34.55 -6.59 27.57
CA LYS A 203 -35.45 -6.96 28.68
C LYS A 203 -34.75 -6.87 30.04
N ASP A 204 -33.46 -7.19 30.07
CA ASP A 204 -32.68 -7.08 31.29
C ASP A 204 -32.46 -5.59 31.66
N SER A 205 -32.30 -4.70 30.68
CA SER A 205 -32.27 -3.25 30.88
C SER A 205 -33.62 -2.73 31.43
N GLU A 206 -34.74 -3.10 30.79
CA GLU A 206 -36.08 -2.72 31.26
C GLU A 206 -36.35 -3.18 32.70
N LYS A 207 -35.97 -4.42 32.99
CA LYS A 207 -36.10 -4.99 34.34
C LYS A 207 -35.23 -4.22 35.34
N TRP A 208 -33.97 -3.91 34.98
CA TRP A 208 -33.07 -3.16 35.83
C TRP A 208 -33.62 -1.76 36.15
N VAL A 209 -34.09 -1.02 35.13
CA VAL A 209 -34.74 0.29 35.27
C VAL A 209 -35.91 0.21 36.25
N LYS A 210 -36.76 -0.81 36.08
CA LYS A 210 -37.89 -1.04 36.97
C LYS A 210 -37.47 -1.29 38.42
N ASP A 211 -36.57 -2.23 38.62
CA ASP A 211 -36.15 -2.66 39.97
C ASP A 211 -35.31 -1.59 40.70
N ASN A 212 -34.48 -0.81 40.01
CA ASN A 212 -33.54 0.10 40.63
C ASN A 212 -33.97 1.56 40.63
N ILE A 213 -34.78 2.00 39.69
CA ILE A 213 -35.22 3.39 39.59
C ILE A 213 -36.68 3.55 39.94
N THR A 214 -37.58 2.82 39.24
CA THR A 214 -39.02 3.03 39.34
C THR A 214 -39.62 2.40 40.60
N ASP A 215 -39.34 1.13 40.85
CA ASP A 215 -39.96 0.38 41.99
C ASP A 215 -39.20 0.56 43.31
N LYS A 216 -37.89 0.89 43.28
CA LYS A 216 -37.09 1.16 44.48
C LYS A 216 -37.67 2.29 45.30
N LYS A 217 -38.15 3.34 44.63
CA LYS A 217 -38.78 4.48 45.28
C LYS A 217 -40.16 4.16 45.80
N ALA A 218 -40.91 3.32 45.06
CA ALA A 218 -42.22 2.83 45.47
C ALA A 218 -42.10 1.95 46.72
N LYS A 219 -41.13 1.05 46.80
CA LYS A 219 -40.82 0.21 47.97
C LYS A 219 -40.40 1.07 49.18
N PHE A 220 -39.48 2.02 48.97
CA PHE A 220 -39.00 2.91 50.06
C PHE A 220 -40.12 3.81 50.55
N ALA A 221 -40.98 4.33 49.68
CA ALA A 221 -42.13 5.13 50.06
C ALA A 221 -43.21 4.31 50.81
N LEU A 222 -43.41 3.05 50.42
CA LEU A 222 -44.28 2.11 51.10
C LEU A 222 -43.75 1.74 52.49
N ASP A 223 -42.45 1.44 52.61
CA ASP A 223 -41.79 1.10 53.88
C ASP A 223 -41.79 2.29 54.83
N ALA A 224 -41.49 3.52 54.39
CA ALA A 224 -41.53 4.72 55.17
C ALA A 224 -42.95 5.11 55.60
N LYS A 225 -43.91 4.96 54.67
CA LYS A 225 -45.34 5.23 54.97
C LYS A 225 -45.91 4.16 55.88
N TRP A 226 -45.52 2.88 55.71
CA TRP A 226 -45.89 1.80 56.63
C TRP A 226 -45.29 2.04 58.02
N PHE A 227 -44.03 2.47 58.13
CA PHE A 227 -43.41 2.79 59.43
C PHE A 227 -44.05 4.00 60.12
N LEU A 228 -44.37 5.05 59.34
CA LEU A 228 -45.08 6.22 59.82
C LEU A 228 -46.51 5.92 60.18
N THR A 229 -47.18 5.02 59.40
CA THR A 229 -48.57 4.58 59.68
C THR A 229 -48.59 3.64 60.88
N ALA A 230 -47.59 2.76 61.05
CA ALA A 230 -47.48 1.90 62.23
C ALA A 230 -47.20 2.74 63.51
N LEU A 231 -46.41 3.81 63.38
CA LEU A 231 -46.23 4.78 64.45
C LEU A 231 -47.50 5.63 64.72
N GLY A 232 -48.24 6.00 63.66
CA GLY A 232 -49.49 6.77 63.72
C GLY A 232 -50.72 5.95 64.15
N ALA A 233 -50.70 4.64 63.85
CA ALA A 233 -51.79 3.70 64.26
C ALA A 233 -51.84 3.47 65.80
N LEU A 234 -50.80 3.88 66.50
CA LEU A 234 -50.83 4.02 67.96
C LEU A 234 -51.63 5.24 68.40
N ALA A 235 -52.07 6.12 67.51
CA ALA A 235 -52.78 7.36 67.83
C ALA A 235 -54.15 7.61 67.17
N LYS A 236 -54.48 7.02 65.99
CA LYS A 236 -55.81 7.11 65.32
C LYS A 236 -55.96 6.04 64.20
N PRO A 237 -57.19 5.46 64.03
CA PRO A 237 -57.43 4.50 62.91
C PRO A 237 -57.51 5.23 61.54
N PRO A 238 -57.07 4.62 60.48
CA PRO A 238 -57.05 5.23 59.13
C PRO A 238 -58.43 5.19 58.44
N GLU A 239 -58.78 6.29 57.76
CA GLU A 239 -59.91 6.34 56.83
C GLU A 239 -59.58 5.60 55.52
N ALA A 240 -60.52 4.78 55.08
CA ALA A 240 -60.41 3.98 53.88
C ALA A 240 -60.68 4.84 52.62
N GLY A 241 -59.72 5.02 51.72
CA GLY A 241 -60.06 5.51 50.38
C GLY A 241 -59.00 6.18 49.50
N GLU A 242 -57.74 6.50 49.96
CA GLU A 242 -56.79 7.09 49.06
C GLU A 242 -55.78 6.06 48.53
N LYS A 243 -55.78 5.86 47.21
CA LYS A 243 -54.66 5.19 46.52
C LYS A 243 -53.41 6.02 46.70
N PRO A 244 -52.29 5.46 47.16
CA PRO A 244 -51.06 6.21 47.27
C PRO A 244 -50.63 6.74 45.92
N ASP A 245 -50.48 8.06 45.81
CA ASP A 245 -49.81 8.67 44.65
C ASP A 245 -48.47 8.03 44.44
N LYS A 246 -48.18 7.57 43.20
CA LYS A 246 -46.87 7.06 42.86
C LYS A 246 -45.88 8.20 43.03
N PRO A 247 -44.79 7.98 43.80
CA PRO A 247 -43.80 9.03 44.01
C PRO A 247 -43.25 9.50 42.66
N GLU A 248 -43.34 10.80 42.39
CA GLU A 248 -42.75 11.38 41.16
C GLU A 248 -41.25 11.16 41.14
N LEU A 249 -40.76 10.73 39.95
CA LEU A 249 -39.35 10.58 39.68
C LEU A 249 -38.66 11.98 39.66
N SER A 250 -37.51 12.09 40.30
CA SER A 250 -36.66 13.30 40.17
C SER A 250 -36.23 13.49 38.71
N GLU A 251 -35.88 14.69 38.32
CA GLU A 251 -35.39 14.99 36.95
C GLU A 251 -34.16 14.16 36.57
N ARG A 252 -33.29 13.81 37.51
CA ARG A 252 -32.18 12.90 37.33
C ARG A 252 -32.66 11.48 36.99
N GLU A 253 -33.64 10.97 37.72
CA GLU A 253 -34.16 9.62 37.50
C GLU A 253 -34.95 9.54 36.17
N LYS A 254 -35.71 10.58 35.83
CA LYS A 254 -36.35 10.67 34.51
C LYS A 254 -35.33 10.61 33.37
N LEU A 255 -34.23 11.38 33.52
CA LEU A 255 -33.13 11.34 32.55
C LEU A 255 -32.53 9.95 32.45
N GLN A 256 -32.23 9.30 33.60
CA GLN A 256 -31.63 7.96 33.62
C GLN A 256 -32.53 6.92 32.94
N VAL A 257 -33.83 6.96 33.15
CA VAL A 257 -34.82 6.08 32.49
C VAL A 257 -34.79 6.32 30.97
N SER A 258 -34.93 7.59 30.54
CA SER A 258 -34.96 7.94 29.12
C SER A 258 -33.68 7.54 28.41
N GLU A 259 -32.51 7.77 29.00
CA GLU A 259 -31.22 7.45 28.40
C GLU A 259 -30.91 5.94 28.41
N ALA A 260 -31.36 5.20 29.45
CA ALA A 260 -31.30 3.74 29.46
C ALA A 260 -32.19 3.11 28.37
N GLU A 261 -33.40 3.65 28.15
CA GLU A 261 -34.27 3.22 27.04
C GLU A 261 -33.65 3.48 25.68
N LYS A 262 -33.04 4.66 25.48
CA LYS A 262 -32.33 4.98 24.23
C LYS A 262 -31.13 4.05 24.00
N LYS A 263 -30.34 3.76 25.06
CA LYS A 263 -29.25 2.80 24.98
C LYS A 263 -29.75 1.41 24.60
N ALA A 264 -30.83 0.95 25.24
CA ALA A 264 -31.41 -0.35 24.99
C ALA A 264 -32.10 -0.47 23.61
N ALA A 265 -32.43 0.62 22.93
CA ALA A 265 -32.99 0.60 21.59
C ALA A 265 -31.99 0.23 20.48
N LYS A 266 -30.69 0.09 20.80
CA LYS A 266 -29.62 -0.22 19.84
C LYS A 266 -29.01 -1.60 20.10
N LEU A 267 -28.34 -2.16 19.10
CA LEU A 267 -27.62 -3.43 19.21
C LEU A 267 -26.51 -3.33 20.26
N GLY A 268 -26.32 -4.39 21.04
CA GLY A 268 -25.36 -4.43 22.15
C GLY A 268 -24.22 -5.39 21.94
N PHE A 269 -23.08 -5.04 22.55
CA PHE A 269 -21.90 -5.88 22.62
C PHE A 269 -21.43 -5.99 24.06
N LYS A 270 -20.97 -7.17 24.47
CA LYS A 270 -20.09 -7.28 25.63
C LYS A 270 -18.72 -6.80 25.21
N VAL A 271 -18.16 -5.90 26.00
CA VAL A 271 -16.90 -5.21 25.71
C VAL A 271 -15.93 -5.38 26.86
N LYS A 272 -14.66 -5.57 26.53
CA LYS A 272 -13.56 -5.53 27.48
C LYS A 272 -12.45 -4.63 26.93
N ILE A 273 -11.98 -3.69 27.74
CA ILE A 273 -10.94 -2.76 27.36
C ILE A 273 -9.73 -2.97 28.27
N ARG A 274 -8.57 -3.23 27.65
CA ARG A 274 -7.28 -3.40 28.33
C ARG A 274 -6.29 -2.41 27.81
N ILE A 275 -5.43 -1.93 28.69
CA ILE A 275 -4.35 -1.01 28.37
C ILE A 275 -3.05 -1.61 28.88
N VAL A 276 -2.01 -1.57 28.04
CA VAL A 276 -0.67 -2.03 28.37
C VAL A 276 0.31 -0.92 28.04
N TYR A 277 1.16 -0.58 28.99
CA TYR A 277 2.35 0.21 28.78
C TYR A 277 3.58 -0.69 28.86
N ALA A 278 4.54 -0.49 27.99
CA ALA A 278 5.84 -1.14 27.99
C ALA A 278 6.96 -0.13 27.72
N GLY A 279 7.96 -0.09 28.60
CA GLY A 279 9.06 0.89 28.51
C GLY A 279 10.22 0.54 29.41
N SER A 280 11.11 1.51 29.64
CA SER A 280 12.33 1.34 30.45
C SER A 280 12.27 2.02 31.81
N ASN A 281 11.29 2.94 32.05
CA ASN A 281 11.23 3.78 33.21
C ASN A 281 9.88 3.65 33.97
N GLU A 282 9.95 3.36 35.27
CA GLU A 282 8.78 3.17 36.14
C GLU A 282 7.98 4.47 36.35
N ASP A 283 8.65 5.62 36.45
CA ASP A 283 7.97 6.91 36.64
C ASP A 283 7.21 7.30 35.35
N HIS A 284 7.80 7.03 34.19
CA HIS A 284 7.12 7.21 32.91
C HIS A 284 5.90 6.28 32.80
N ALA A 285 6.02 5.02 33.22
CA ALA A 285 4.90 4.08 33.22
C ALA A 285 3.69 4.64 33.98
N ARG A 286 3.91 5.13 35.21
CA ARG A 286 2.85 5.73 36.02
C ARG A 286 2.25 6.96 35.38
N LEU A 287 3.09 7.87 34.88
CA LEU A 287 2.64 9.10 34.23
C LEU A 287 1.82 8.81 32.96
N ARG A 288 2.31 7.92 32.07
CA ARG A 288 1.63 7.56 30.82
C ARG A 288 0.31 6.83 31.09
N MET A 289 0.32 5.88 32.02
CA MET A 289 -0.91 5.19 32.44
C MET A 289 -1.92 6.18 33.03
N GLN A 290 -1.50 7.13 33.86
CA GLN A 290 -2.37 8.17 34.38
C GLN A 290 -2.91 9.10 33.30
N SER A 291 -2.10 9.42 32.29
CA SER A 291 -2.50 10.26 31.16
C SER A 291 -3.58 9.58 30.32
N ILE A 292 -3.39 8.31 29.95
CA ILE A 292 -4.39 7.59 29.15
C ILE A 292 -5.68 7.35 29.94
N ILE A 293 -5.59 7.09 31.25
CA ILE A 293 -6.76 7.02 32.14
C ILE A 293 -7.52 8.35 32.12
N GLY A 294 -6.78 9.46 32.10
CA GLY A 294 -7.36 10.80 32.00
C GLY A 294 -8.18 11.00 30.71
N THR A 295 -7.73 10.47 29.59
CA THR A 295 -8.47 10.59 28.32
C THR A 295 -9.79 9.83 28.32
N PHE A 296 -9.86 8.67 28.95
CA PHE A 296 -11.12 7.93 29.07
C PHE A 296 -12.16 8.65 29.94
N LYS A 297 -11.75 9.58 30.82
CA LYS A 297 -12.71 10.37 31.60
C LYS A 297 -13.57 11.32 30.75
N GLN A 298 -13.18 11.63 29.52
CA GLN A 298 -14.00 12.43 28.61
C GLN A 298 -15.36 11.79 28.34
N PHE A 299 -15.48 10.48 28.39
CA PHE A 299 -16.72 9.73 28.21
C PHE A 299 -17.62 9.73 29.44
N ASN A 300 -17.17 10.32 30.57
CA ASN A 300 -17.94 10.33 31.81
C ASN A 300 -19.06 11.38 31.78
N SER A 301 -20.22 11.00 32.22
CA SER A 301 -21.37 11.89 32.47
C SER A 301 -21.71 11.89 33.96
N THR A 302 -21.92 13.06 34.54
CA THR A 302 -22.18 13.21 35.99
C THR A 302 -23.44 12.49 36.45
N ASN A 303 -24.47 12.40 35.59
CA ASN A 303 -25.78 11.85 35.92
C ASN A 303 -26.06 10.47 35.37
N LEU A 304 -25.19 9.96 34.50
CA LEU A 304 -25.33 8.68 33.80
C LEU A 304 -24.18 7.74 34.16
N ASN A 305 -23.34 7.40 33.22
CA ASN A 305 -22.24 6.49 33.43
C ASN A 305 -20.88 7.09 33.00
N GLY A 306 -19.84 6.34 33.11
CA GLY A 306 -18.50 6.69 32.69
C GLY A 306 -17.54 5.55 32.97
N PHE A 307 -16.30 5.75 32.57
CA PHE A 307 -15.23 4.77 32.78
C PHE A 307 -14.49 5.00 34.08
N GLN A 308 -14.15 3.91 34.73
CA GLN A 308 -13.15 3.80 35.79
C GLN A 308 -12.10 2.79 35.39
N MET A 309 -10.92 2.89 35.94
CA MET A 309 -9.84 1.95 35.67
C MET A 309 -9.37 1.24 36.93
N SER A 310 -8.97 0.00 36.75
CA SER A 310 -8.23 -0.72 37.78
C SER A 310 -6.89 -0.01 38.06
N GLN A 311 -6.35 -0.20 39.23
CA GLN A 311 -5.00 0.30 39.53
C GLN A 311 -4.00 -0.32 38.56
N SER A 312 -3.15 0.50 37.94
CA SER A 312 -2.12 0.00 37.05
C SER A 312 -1.03 -0.71 37.85
N SER A 313 -0.68 -1.92 37.39
CA SER A 313 0.36 -2.73 38.03
C SER A 313 0.95 -3.72 37.01
N PHE A 314 2.12 -4.25 37.35
CA PHE A 314 2.64 -5.41 36.62
C PHE A 314 1.80 -6.65 37.00
N ASP A 315 1.18 -7.26 35.99
CA ASP A 315 0.37 -8.46 36.15
C ASP A 315 0.59 -9.41 34.96
N PRO A 316 1.38 -10.46 35.13
CA PRO A 316 1.70 -11.41 34.07
C PRO A 316 0.49 -12.10 33.46
N GLU A 317 -0.56 -12.36 34.27
CA GLU A 317 -1.78 -13.01 33.79
C GLU A 317 -2.54 -12.08 32.83
N LYS A 318 -2.62 -10.79 33.16
CA LYS A 318 -3.24 -9.79 32.30
C LYS A 318 -2.45 -9.56 31.01
N ILE A 319 -1.12 -9.62 31.06
CA ILE A 319 -0.27 -9.54 29.86
C ILE A 319 -0.55 -10.76 28.97
N THR A 320 -0.56 -11.95 29.53
CA THR A 320 -0.87 -13.19 28.80
C THR A 320 -2.28 -13.15 28.20
N ALA A 321 -3.27 -12.65 28.95
CA ALA A 321 -4.63 -12.48 28.47
C ALA A 321 -4.75 -11.41 27.35
N TYR A 322 -3.93 -10.35 27.41
CA TYR A 322 -3.82 -9.37 26.32
C TYR A 322 -3.27 -10.02 25.04
N GLN A 323 -2.14 -10.72 25.15
CA GLN A 323 -1.48 -11.39 24.03
C GLN A 323 -2.36 -12.45 23.38
N ALA A 324 -3.07 -13.24 24.20
CA ALA A 324 -4.02 -14.23 23.73
C ALA A 324 -5.33 -13.64 23.22
N ARG A 325 -5.56 -12.34 23.41
CA ARG A 325 -6.83 -11.66 23.13
C ARG A 325 -8.03 -12.38 23.78
N SER A 326 -7.78 -12.89 24.97
CA SER A 326 -8.76 -13.73 25.68
C SER A 326 -9.93 -12.92 26.21
N PHE A 327 -11.15 -13.42 25.98
CA PHE A 327 -12.39 -12.87 26.51
C PHE A 327 -12.93 -13.78 27.64
N SER A 328 -12.15 -13.95 28.71
CA SER A 328 -12.36 -14.96 29.74
C SER A 328 -13.43 -14.63 30.78
N ASP A 329 -13.88 -13.39 30.85
CA ASP A 329 -14.87 -12.89 31.79
C ASP A 329 -16.04 -12.19 31.10
N GLU A 330 -17.03 -11.74 31.91
CA GLU A 330 -18.28 -11.24 31.36
C GLU A 330 -18.15 -9.88 30.61
N GLY A 331 -17.15 -9.04 30.94
CA GLY A 331 -17.05 -7.67 30.42
C GLY A 331 -18.29 -6.83 30.78
N PHE A 332 -18.48 -5.70 30.11
CA PHE A 332 -19.62 -4.80 30.28
C PHE A 332 -20.31 -4.51 28.95
N ILE A 333 -21.57 -4.04 28.98
CA ILE A 333 -22.35 -3.79 27.77
C ILE A 333 -22.15 -2.35 27.27
N LEU A 334 -21.71 -2.23 26.01
CA LEU A 334 -21.83 -1.01 25.23
C LEU A 334 -22.72 -1.27 24.01
N ASN A 335 -23.54 -0.28 23.64
CA ASN A 335 -24.22 -0.33 22.36
C ASN A 335 -23.34 0.16 21.22
N ILE A 336 -23.80 0.03 19.98
CA ILE A 336 -23.03 0.37 18.78
C ILE A 336 -22.59 1.84 18.74
N GLU A 337 -23.40 2.79 19.26
CA GLU A 337 -23.05 4.21 19.31
C GLU A 337 -21.94 4.51 20.35
N GLU A 338 -22.05 3.91 21.53
CA GLU A 338 -21.04 4.02 22.57
C GLU A 338 -19.71 3.40 22.11
N LEU A 339 -19.79 2.25 21.44
CA LEU A 339 -18.61 1.56 20.91
C LEU A 339 -17.94 2.38 19.80
N ALA A 340 -18.72 2.98 18.88
CA ALA A 340 -18.20 3.89 17.86
C ALA A 340 -17.56 5.15 18.46
N SER A 341 -18.03 5.60 19.61
CA SER A 341 -17.42 6.73 20.33
C SER A 341 -16.05 6.39 20.89
N VAL A 342 -15.85 5.15 21.34
CA VAL A 342 -14.59 4.67 21.92
C VAL A 342 -13.58 4.25 20.86
N TYR A 343 -14.08 3.67 19.76
CA TYR A 343 -13.24 3.22 18.65
C TYR A 343 -13.86 3.51 17.28
N HIS A 344 -13.13 4.21 16.47
CA HIS A 344 -13.38 4.38 15.04
C HIS A 344 -12.05 4.62 14.33
N LEU A 345 -12.03 4.53 13.00
CA LEU A 345 -10.82 4.86 12.24
C LEU A 345 -10.69 6.38 12.10
N PRO A 346 -9.47 6.94 12.18
CA PRO A 346 -9.26 8.37 12.19
C PRO A 346 -9.73 9.01 10.89
N HIS A 347 -10.37 10.18 11.00
CA HIS A 347 -10.80 10.97 9.86
C HIS A 347 -10.03 12.30 9.79
N THR A 348 -10.35 13.14 8.80
CA THR A 348 -9.60 14.37 8.49
C THR A 348 -9.42 15.35 9.66
N ASN A 349 -10.30 15.29 10.67
CA ASN A 349 -10.22 16.16 11.85
C ASN A 349 -9.24 15.65 12.92
N VAL A 350 -8.72 14.43 12.79
CA VAL A 350 -7.71 13.88 13.70
C VAL A 350 -6.32 14.28 13.19
N GLU A 351 -5.81 15.41 13.68
CA GLU A 351 -4.49 15.96 13.32
C GLU A 351 -3.36 15.44 14.21
N THR A 352 -3.43 14.19 14.64
CA THR A 352 -2.41 13.61 15.52
C THR A 352 -1.17 13.21 14.70
N PRO A 353 0.05 13.61 15.13
CA PRO A 353 1.28 13.14 14.50
C PRO A 353 1.50 11.65 14.73
N ASN A 354 2.39 11.05 13.95
CA ASN A 354 2.84 9.67 14.08
C ASN A 354 1.76 8.59 13.79
N ILE A 355 0.57 8.94 13.35
CA ILE A 355 -0.39 7.95 12.83
C ILE A 355 0.14 7.41 11.49
N VAL A 356 0.12 6.09 11.33
CA VAL A 356 0.44 5.44 10.05
C VAL A 356 -0.75 5.57 9.11
N TRP A 357 -0.61 6.44 8.13
CA TRP A 357 -1.61 6.66 7.10
C TRP A 357 -1.32 5.82 5.86
N ALA A 358 -2.35 5.37 5.16
CA ALA A 358 -2.19 4.76 3.85
C ALA A 358 -1.53 5.75 2.88
N SER A 359 -0.51 5.29 2.16
CA SER A 359 0.28 6.13 1.24
C SER A 359 -0.52 6.63 0.03
N SER A 360 -1.57 5.92 -0.37
CA SER A 360 -2.42 6.26 -1.52
C SER A 360 -3.83 5.67 -1.35
N LYS A 361 -4.81 6.26 -2.06
CA LYS A 361 -6.12 5.62 -2.21
C LYS A 361 -5.99 4.42 -3.15
N THR A 362 -6.49 3.27 -2.75
CA THR A 362 -6.68 2.13 -3.65
C THR A 362 -8.05 2.24 -4.33
N ALA A 363 -8.09 1.89 -5.60
CA ALA A 363 -9.32 1.89 -6.39
C ALA A 363 -9.51 0.53 -7.05
N GLU A 364 -10.76 0.19 -7.35
CA GLU A 364 -11.07 -1.01 -8.12
C GLU A 364 -10.41 -0.95 -9.50
N PRO A 365 -9.79 -2.03 -9.95
CA PRO A 365 -9.22 -2.09 -11.29
C PRO A 365 -10.29 -1.84 -12.36
N PRO A 366 -9.95 -1.13 -13.46
CA PRO A 366 -10.91 -0.91 -14.54
C PRO A 366 -11.48 -2.22 -15.08
N SER A 367 -12.78 -2.27 -15.35
CA SER A 367 -13.47 -3.47 -15.82
C SER A 367 -12.94 -4.01 -17.16
N LYS A 368 -12.29 -3.15 -17.96
CA LYS A 368 -11.67 -3.50 -19.27
C LYS A 368 -10.17 -3.82 -19.15
N LEU A 369 -9.62 -3.92 -17.95
CA LEU A 369 -8.21 -4.26 -17.77
C LEU A 369 -7.93 -5.65 -18.36
N PRO A 370 -6.93 -5.80 -19.25
CA PRO A 370 -6.57 -7.11 -19.80
C PRO A 370 -5.94 -8.00 -18.71
N ILE A 371 -6.77 -8.82 -18.08
CA ILE A 371 -6.34 -9.77 -17.05
C ILE A 371 -5.81 -11.03 -17.70
N ILE A 372 -4.72 -11.55 -17.14
CA ILE A 372 -4.07 -12.78 -17.58
C ILE A 372 -4.49 -13.91 -16.63
N ASN A 373 -5.14 -14.93 -17.19
CA ASN A 373 -5.46 -16.13 -16.43
C ASN A 373 -4.22 -17.03 -16.37
N PRO A 374 -3.63 -17.29 -15.18
CA PRO A 374 -2.43 -18.11 -15.05
C PRO A 374 -2.65 -19.58 -15.47
N ASN A 375 -3.90 -20.05 -15.48
CA ASN A 375 -4.27 -21.42 -15.89
C ASN A 375 -4.59 -21.56 -17.38
N ALA A 376 -4.61 -20.44 -18.13
CA ALA A 376 -4.84 -20.46 -19.57
C ALA A 376 -3.52 -20.43 -20.35
N ALA A 377 -3.55 -20.84 -21.63
CA ALA A 377 -2.39 -20.69 -22.50
C ALA A 377 -1.97 -19.21 -22.60
N PRO A 378 -0.66 -18.90 -22.65
CA PRO A 378 -0.16 -17.55 -22.78
C PRO A 378 -0.79 -16.81 -23.96
N ASN A 379 -1.37 -15.65 -23.71
CA ASN A 379 -2.00 -14.85 -24.75
C ASN A 379 -0.96 -13.88 -25.38
N PRO A 380 -0.52 -14.12 -26.62
CA PRO A 380 0.48 -13.28 -27.28
C PRO A 380 -0.03 -11.85 -27.57
N ALA A 381 -1.33 -11.61 -27.51
CA ALA A 381 -1.91 -10.28 -27.72
C ALA A 381 -1.77 -9.35 -26.49
N ILE A 382 -1.33 -9.88 -25.34
CA ILE A 382 -1.17 -9.11 -24.11
C ILE A 382 0.32 -9.04 -23.72
N SER A 383 0.80 -7.85 -23.44
CA SER A 383 2.11 -7.62 -22.83
C SER A 383 1.92 -7.51 -21.32
N ALA A 384 2.31 -8.56 -20.58
CA ALA A 384 2.24 -8.60 -19.12
C ALA A 384 3.27 -7.67 -18.50
N PHE A 385 2.88 -6.86 -17.50
CA PHE A 385 3.82 -6.02 -16.75
C PHE A 385 3.37 -5.64 -15.34
N GLY A 386 2.23 -6.13 -14.86
CA GLY A 386 1.78 -5.76 -13.53
C GLY A 386 0.85 -6.78 -12.89
N MET A 387 0.58 -6.56 -11.62
CA MET A 387 -0.37 -7.32 -10.81
C MET A 387 -1.25 -6.35 -10.04
N THR A 388 -2.56 -6.56 -10.07
CA THR A 388 -3.49 -5.84 -9.20
C THR A 388 -3.37 -6.36 -7.78
N ASP A 389 -3.62 -5.48 -6.82
CA ASP A 389 -3.81 -5.86 -5.41
C ASP A 389 -4.93 -4.98 -4.86
N PHE A 390 -6.17 -5.42 -5.08
CA PHE A 390 -7.34 -4.71 -4.62
C PHE A 390 -8.15 -5.64 -3.71
N ARG A 391 -8.30 -5.25 -2.46
CA ARG A 391 -9.00 -6.03 -1.41
C ARG A 391 -8.47 -7.47 -1.28
N GLY A 392 -7.14 -7.64 -1.37
CA GLY A 392 -6.48 -8.94 -1.27
C GLY A 392 -6.63 -9.84 -2.51
N VAL A 393 -7.37 -9.40 -3.53
CA VAL A 393 -7.50 -10.14 -4.80
C VAL A 393 -6.42 -9.70 -5.76
N LYS A 394 -5.55 -10.64 -6.14
CA LYS A 394 -4.41 -10.41 -7.04
C LYS A 394 -4.65 -11.01 -8.40
N HIS A 395 -4.62 -10.16 -9.43
CA HIS A 395 -4.69 -10.60 -10.82
C HIS A 395 -3.51 -10.05 -11.60
N GLN A 396 -2.81 -10.93 -12.33
CA GLN A 396 -1.81 -10.50 -13.30
C GLN A 396 -2.51 -9.80 -14.46
N PHE A 397 -2.00 -8.66 -14.88
CA PHE A 397 -2.55 -7.90 -15.98
C PHE A 397 -1.47 -7.38 -16.93
N GLY A 398 -1.89 -6.91 -18.08
CA GLY A 398 -1.02 -6.34 -19.09
C GLY A 398 -1.71 -5.28 -19.93
N MET A 399 -1.02 -4.90 -21.00
CA MET A 399 -1.50 -4.01 -22.05
C MET A 399 -1.71 -4.79 -23.35
N LEU A 400 -2.74 -4.47 -24.10
CA LEU A 400 -2.90 -5.04 -25.43
C LEU A 400 -1.74 -4.61 -26.34
N ARG A 401 -1.09 -5.55 -27.02
CA ARG A 401 0.05 -5.24 -27.90
C ARG A 401 -0.28 -4.23 -28.99
N LYS A 402 -1.48 -4.29 -29.55
CA LYS A 402 -1.95 -3.31 -30.53
C LYS A 402 -1.97 -1.87 -30.01
N ASP A 403 -2.16 -1.68 -28.71
CA ASP A 403 -2.20 -0.34 -28.11
C ASP A 403 -0.79 0.21 -27.87
N ARG A 404 0.24 -0.63 -27.82
CA ARG A 404 1.64 -0.20 -27.71
C ARG A 404 2.14 0.57 -28.94
N SER A 405 1.48 0.43 -30.09
CA SER A 405 1.79 1.23 -31.29
C SER A 405 1.51 2.73 -31.11
N ARG A 406 0.79 3.12 -30.04
CA ARG A 406 0.52 4.50 -29.65
C ARG A 406 1.58 5.09 -28.74
N HIS A 407 2.67 4.36 -28.52
CA HIS A 407 3.76 4.66 -27.61
C HIS A 407 3.38 4.60 -26.12
N LEU A 408 4.39 4.42 -25.29
CA LEU A 408 4.29 4.41 -23.83
C LEU A 408 5.36 5.33 -23.25
N TYR A 409 4.96 6.25 -22.42
CA TYR A 409 5.85 7.13 -21.68
C TYR A 409 5.71 6.89 -20.18
N ILE A 410 6.84 6.56 -19.51
CA ILE A 410 6.86 6.20 -18.10
C ILE A 410 7.59 7.31 -17.34
N ILE A 411 6.89 7.94 -16.41
CA ILE A 411 7.42 8.99 -15.52
C ILE A 411 7.42 8.47 -14.10
N GLY A 412 8.50 8.74 -13.38
CA GLY A 412 8.60 8.39 -11.97
C GLY A 412 9.88 8.91 -11.33
N GLN A 413 9.86 9.06 -10.02
CA GLN A 413 11.04 9.39 -9.23
C GLN A 413 12.09 8.28 -9.33
N THR A 414 13.35 8.60 -9.03
CA THR A 414 14.41 7.58 -8.90
C THR A 414 14.01 6.53 -7.87
N GLY A 415 14.17 5.24 -8.21
CA GLY A 415 13.74 4.13 -7.36
C GLY A 415 12.26 3.75 -7.46
N ALA A 416 11.42 4.46 -8.23
CA ALA A 416 9.99 4.16 -8.39
C ALA A 416 9.68 2.94 -9.28
N GLY A 417 10.70 2.30 -9.88
CA GLY A 417 10.51 1.09 -10.70
C GLY A 417 10.34 1.33 -12.21
N LYS A 418 10.75 2.51 -12.75
CA LYS A 418 10.69 2.80 -14.20
C LYS A 418 11.38 1.72 -15.04
N SER A 419 12.67 1.49 -14.78
CA SER A 419 13.48 0.49 -15.52
C SER A 419 12.93 -0.93 -15.31
N GLY A 420 12.44 -1.27 -14.09
CA GLY A 420 11.78 -2.55 -13.85
C GLY A 420 10.51 -2.76 -14.70
N THR A 421 9.74 -1.70 -14.96
CA THR A 421 8.57 -1.77 -15.86
C THR A 421 9.02 -2.04 -17.31
N LEU A 422 10.11 -1.38 -17.78
CA LEU A 422 10.68 -1.65 -19.10
C LEU A 422 11.19 -3.09 -19.20
N GLU A 423 11.85 -3.60 -18.17
CA GLU A 423 12.33 -4.98 -18.08
C GLU A 423 11.17 -5.99 -18.22
N LEU A 424 10.07 -5.79 -17.47
CA LEU A 424 8.90 -6.67 -17.54
C LEU A 424 8.26 -6.68 -18.94
N LEU A 425 8.17 -5.53 -19.60
CA LEU A 425 7.65 -5.43 -20.96
C LEU A 425 8.59 -6.14 -21.96
N ALA A 426 9.91 -5.96 -21.82
CA ALA A 426 10.90 -6.64 -22.66
C ALA A 426 10.89 -8.16 -22.45
N LEU A 427 10.74 -8.62 -21.20
CA LEU A 427 10.54 -10.04 -20.87
C LEU A 427 9.29 -10.60 -21.59
N SER A 428 8.18 -9.89 -21.54
CA SER A 428 6.97 -10.28 -22.26
C SER A 428 7.21 -10.40 -23.76
N ASP A 429 8.04 -9.53 -24.34
CA ASP A 429 8.38 -9.59 -25.77
C ASP A 429 9.31 -10.76 -26.10
N ILE A 430 10.30 -11.05 -25.22
CA ILE A 430 11.17 -12.24 -25.38
C ILE A 430 10.36 -13.52 -25.45
N TYR A 431 9.46 -13.72 -24.47
CA TYR A 431 8.68 -14.96 -24.36
C TYR A 431 7.68 -15.14 -25.48
N HIS A 432 7.16 -14.04 -26.04
CA HIS A 432 6.22 -14.06 -27.18
C HIS A 432 6.90 -13.90 -28.54
N ASN A 433 8.22 -14.10 -28.62
CA ASN A 433 9.00 -14.04 -29.87
C ASN A 433 8.87 -12.71 -30.64
N GLN A 434 8.72 -11.58 -29.91
CA GLN A 434 8.68 -10.26 -30.52
C GLN A 434 10.11 -9.74 -30.81
N GLY A 435 10.25 -8.88 -31.82
CA GLY A 435 11.45 -8.13 -32.08
C GLY A 435 11.46 -6.83 -31.31
N TYR A 436 12.63 -6.46 -30.79
CA TYR A 436 12.79 -5.19 -30.08
C TYR A 436 14.24 -4.69 -30.06
N ALA A 437 14.40 -3.41 -29.75
CA ALA A 437 15.68 -2.82 -29.44
C ALA A 437 15.66 -2.18 -28.05
N ILE A 438 16.75 -2.30 -27.31
CA ILE A 438 17.01 -1.59 -26.05
C ILE A 438 18.13 -0.59 -26.29
N ILE A 439 17.95 0.64 -25.86
CA ILE A 439 19.01 1.66 -25.79
C ILE A 439 19.13 2.08 -24.33
N ASP A 440 20.28 1.73 -23.75
CA ASP A 440 20.52 1.91 -22.31
C ASP A 440 21.82 2.70 -22.08
N PRO A 441 21.73 3.97 -21.59
CA PRO A 441 22.90 4.80 -21.29
C PRO A 441 23.58 4.43 -19.96
N HIS A 442 22.98 3.57 -19.13
CA HIS A 442 23.57 3.10 -17.88
C HIS A 442 24.17 1.69 -18.01
N GLY A 443 23.60 0.84 -18.81
CA GLY A 443 24.06 -0.52 -19.09
C GLY A 443 23.40 -1.61 -18.25
N ASP A 444 22.75 -1.28 -17.14
CA ASP A 444 22.16 -2.26 -16.23
C ASP A 444 20.97 -2.98 -16.85
N PHE A 445 20.07 -2.26 -17.50
CA PHE A 445 18.90 -2.82 -18.20
C PHE A 445 19.35 -3.74 -19.35
N ALA A 446 20.36 -3.29 -20.13
CA ALA A 446 20.92 -4.07 -21.21
C ALA A 446 21.50 -5.41 -20.71
N ILE A 447 22.31 -5.38 -19.66
CA ILE A 447 22.94 -6.58 -19.07
C ILE A 447 21.89 -7.50 -18.45
N ASN A 448 20.95 -6.96 -17.70
CA ASN A 448 19.89 -7.76 -17.09
C ASN A 448 19.01 -8.44 -18.15
N ASN A 449 18.68 -7.74 -19.22
CA ASN A 449 17.89 -8.30 -20.31
C ASN A 449 18.55 -9.53 -20.94
N LEU A 450 19.88 -9.52 -21.14
CA LEU A 450 20.62 -10.64 -21.71
C LEU A 450 20.49 -11.93 -20.89
N ARG A 451 20.34 -11.83 -19.56
CA ARG A 451 20.20 -13.00 -18.67
C ARG A 451 18.90 -13.78 -18.91
N PHE A 452 17.89 -13.13 -19.46
CA PHE A 452 16.58 -13.74 -19.70
C PHE A 452 16.37 -14.23 -21.13
N ILE A 453 17.37 -14.08 -22.01
CA ILE A 453 17.27 -14.57 -23.38
C ILE A 453 17.28 -16.09 -23.39
N PRO A 454 16.18 -16.73 -23.85
CA PRO A 454 16.14 -18.18 -23.92
C PRO A 454 17.07 -18.70 -25.03
N GLU A 455 17.58 -19.92 -24.87
CA GLU A 455 18.55 -20.54 -25.78
C GLU A 455 18.11 -20.48 -27.27
N ARG A 456 16.81 -20.70 -27.53
CA ARG A 456 16.22 -20.63 -28.86
C ARG A 456 16.35 -19.26 -29.55
N ARG A 457 16.53 -18.18 -28.77
CA ARG A 457 16.62 -16.79 -29.26
C ARG A 457 18.02 -16.22 -29.22
N ILE A 458 19.04 -16.92 -28.70
CA ILE A 458 20.44 -16.43 -28.60
C ILE A 458 20.94 -15.99 -29.97
N LYS A 459 20.68 -16.77 -31.01
CA LYS A 459 21.08 -16.45 -32.39
C LYS A 459 20.39 -15.22 -32.99
N ASP A 460 19.33 -14.73 -32.38
CA ASP A 460 18.57 -13.56 -32.81
C ASP A 460 19.06 -12.27 -32.13
N VAL A 461 19.99 -12.37 -31.18
CA VAL A 461 20.46 -11.24 -30.40
C VAL A 461 21.70 -10.63 -31.00
N ILE A 462 21.67 -9.30 -31.14
CA ILE A 462 22.85 -8.48 -31.42
C ILE A 462 23.12 -7.64 -30.19
N TYR A 463 24.27 -7.84 -29.57
CA TYR A 463 24.70 -7.07 -28.42
C TYR A 463 25.72 -6.01 -28.89
N PHE A 464 25.27 -4.77 -29.00
CA PHE A 464 26.09 -3.63 -29.37
C PHE A 464 26.67 -3.00 -28.11
N ASN A 465 27.96 -3.27 -27.86
CA ASN A 465 28.70 -2.78 -26.70
C ASN A 465 29.96 -2.03 -27.18
N PRO A 466 29.91 -0.70 -27.25
CA PRO A 466 31.09 0.11 -27.65
C PRO A 466 32.30 -0.05 -26.74
N ALA A 467 32.11 -0.45 -25.48
CA ALA A 467 33.24 -0.68 -24.55
C ALA A 467 34.02 -1.95 -24.88
N ASP A 468 33.52 -2.84 -25.73
CA ASP A 468 34.28 -3.98 -26.27
C ASP A 468 35.22 -3.51 -27.40
N THR A 469 36.40 -3.07 -27.01
CA THR A 469 37.42 -2.57 -27.95
C THR A 469 38.14 -3.69 -28.72
N ALA A 470 38.01 -4.93 -28.26
CA ALA A 470 38.65 -6.07 -28.93
C ALA A 470 37.86 -6.51 -30.19
N PHE A 471 36.53 -6.40 -30.13
CA PHE A 471 35.62 -6.80 -31.22
C PHE A 471 34.59 -5.69 -31.51
N PRO A 472 35.03 -4.52 -32.04
CA PRO A 472 34.11 -3.41 -32.30
C PRO A 472 33.15 -3.75 -33.41
N LEU A 473 31.85 -3.68 -33.14
CA LEU A 473 30.81 -3.83 -34.15
C LEU A 473 30.72 -2.58 -35.03
N GLY A 474 30.83 -2.75 -36.35
CA GLY A 474 30.72 -1.65 -37.30
C GLY A 474 29.29 -1.07 -37.33
N PHE A 475 29.24 0.25 -37.31
CA PHE A 475 28.00 1.01 -37.49
C PHE A 475 28.33 2.28 -38.30
N ASN A 476 27.94 2.28 -39.60
CA ASN A 476 28.17 3.41 -40.49
C ASN A 476 26.92 4.31 -40.59
N PRO A 477 26.95 5.53 -40.03
CA PRO A 477 25.84 6.46 -40.17
C PRO A 477 25.52 6.87 -41.61
N LEU A 478 26.54 6.83 -42.53
CA LEU A 478 26.37 7.18 -43.93
C LEU A 478 25.95 5.99 -44.82
N GLU A 479 25.86 4.78 -44.28
CA GLU A 479 25.43 3.62 -45.11
C GLU A 479 24.00 3.79 -45.58
N ILE A 480 23.80 3.61 -46.90
CA ILE A 480 22.49 3.61 -47.59
C ILE A 480 22.26 2.29 -48.27
N THR A 481 21.01 1.86 -48.34
CA THR A 481 20.60 0.66 -49.09
C THR A 481 20.05 0.98 -50.48
N SER A 482 19.70 2.25 -50.72
CA SER A 482 19.17 2.74 -51.98
C SER A 482 19.59 4.19 -52.24
N PRO A 483 19.85 4.59 -53.46
CA PRO A 483 20.15 5.98 -53.82
C PRO A 483 19.08 7.00 -53.40
N SER A 484 17.81 6.58 -53.30
CA SER A 484 16.70 7.42 -52.85
C SER A 484 16.84 7.89 -51.39
N GLN A 485 17.68 7.22 -50.60
CA GLN A 485 17.91 7.56 -49.20
C GLN A 485 18.91 8.66 -48.98
N ARG A 486 19.70 9.08 -50.01
CA ARG A 486 20.81 10.04 -49.89
C ARG A 486 20.39 11.32 -49.21
N LEU A 487 19.34 11.97 -49.64
CA LEU A 487 18.86 13.24 -49.06
C LEU A 487 18.40 13.09 -47.63
N THR A 488 17.69 12.00 -47.33
CA THR A 488 17.19 11.72 -45.98
C THR A 488 18.33 11.43 -45.03
N VAL A 489 19.27 10.53 -45.39
CA VAL A 489 20.44 10.23 -44.53
C VAL A 489 21.33 11.46 -44.30
N SER A 490 21.51 12.28 -45.35
CA SER A 490 22.28 13.53 -45.22
C SER A 490 21.62 14.46 -44.20
N SER A 491 20.28 14.67 -44.32
CA SER A 491 19.55 15.55 -43.43
C SER A 491 19.53 15.04 -41.98
N GLU A 492 19.38 13.73 -41.78
CA GLU A 492 19.38 13.12 -40.45
C GLU A 492 20.74 13.20 -39.76
N VAL A 493 21.84 12.90 -40.46
CA VAL A 493 23.20 13.00 -39.93
C VAL A 493 23.48 14.47 -39.52
N ILE A 494 23.13 15.42 -40.39
CA ILE A 494 23.24 16.85 -40.08
C ILE A 494 22.38 17.20 -38.86
N GLY A 495 21.18 16.71 -38.78
CA GLY A 495 20.25 16.93 -37.65
C GLY A 495 20.83 16.41 -36.32
N VAL A 496 21.46 15.24 -36.29
CA VAL A 496 22.16 14.72 -35.11
C VAL A 496 23.30 15.64 -34.72
N LEU A 497 24.15 15.98 -35.65
CA LEU A 497 25.31 16.84 -35.37
C LEU A 497 24.89 18.25 -34.92
N LYS A 498 23.84 18.80 -35.52
CA LYS A 498 23.27 20.10 -35.14
C LYS A 498 22.77 20.11 -33.69
N ARG A 499 22.04 19.08 -33.28
CA ARG A 499 21.57 18.95 -31.89
C ARG A 499 22.72 18.85 -30.91
N MET A 500 23.76 18.12 -31.22
CA MET A 500 24.92 17.95 -30.36
C MET A 500 25.69 19.27 -30.16
N PHE A 501 25.91 20.03 -31.23
CA PHE A 501 26.73 21.22 -31.18
C PHE A 501 25.95 22.49 -30.84
N GLY A 502 24.64 22.46 -30.82
CA GLY A 502 23.75 23.51 -30.32
C GLY A 502 24.10 24.92 -30.82
N ASN A 503 24.37 25.82 -29.89
CA ASN A 503 24.67 27.24 -30.18
C ASN A 503 25.91 27.48 -31.01
N SER A 504 26.82 26.50 -31.13
CA SER A 504 28.03 26.62 -31.96
C SER A 504 27.81 26.21 -33.42
N TRP A 505 26.57 25.91 -33.82
CA TRP A 505 26.17 25.56 -35.18
C TRP A 505 25.82 26.78 -36.00
N GLY A 506 26.48 26.96 -37.15
CA GLY A 506 26.26 28.10 -38.04
C GLY A 506 25.78 27.71 -39.45
N PRO A 507 25.15 28.60 -40.18
CA PRO A 507 24.61 28.32 -41.53
C PRO A 507 25.71 27.90 -42.54
N ARG A 508 26.87 28.50 -42.45
CA ARG A 508 28.02 28.18 -43.34
C ARG A 508 28.54 26.75 -43.05
N LEU A 509 28.67 26.38 -41.80
CA LEU A 509 29.04 25.04 -41.38
C LEU A 509 28.05 24.02 -41.93
N GLU A 510 26.76 24.26 -41.76
CA GLU A 510 25.68 23.37 -42.27
C GLU A 510 25.76 23.21 -43.79
N HIS A 511 25.99 24.31 -44.50
CA HIS A 511 26.11 24.32 -45.96
C HIS A 511 27.29 23.45 -46.44
N ILE A 512 28.48 23.68 -45.91
CA ILE A 512 29.68 22.89 -46.28
C ILE A 512 29.47 21.41 -45.93
N LEU A 513 29.00 21.13 -44.73
CA LEU A 513 28.80 19.76 -44.27
C LEU A 513 27.77 19.02 -45.11
N ARG A 514 26.68 19.69 -45.51
CA ARG A 514 25.61 19.11 -46.35
C ARG A 514 26.17 18.66 -47.71
N TYR A 515 26.91 19.53 -48.43
CA TYR A 515 27.49 19.17 -49.70
C TYR A 515 28.61 18.14 -49.57
N THR A 516 29.32 18.13 -48.47
CA THR A 516 30.32 17.11 -48.14
C THR A 516 29.67 15.73 -48.01
N ILE A 517 28.64 15.63 -47.16
CA ILE A 517 27.95 14.38 -46.90
C ILE A 517 27.23 13.89 -48.20
N LEU A 518 26.58 14.75 -48.94
CA LEU A 518 25.92 14.36 -50.21
C LEU A 518 26.94 13.86 -51.22
N ALA A 519 28.10 14.43 -51.36
CA ALA A 519 29.16 13.93 -52.25
C ALA A 519 29.68 12.56 -51.80
N LEU A 520 29.91 12.37 -50.49
CA LEU A 520 30.32 11.08 -49.92
C LEU A 520 29.28 9.99 -50.11
N LEU A 521 27.98 10.29 -50.01
CA LEU A 521 26.91 9.33 -50.21
C LEU A 521 26.78 8.85 -51.67
N GLU A 522 27.43 9.51 -52.64
CA GLU A 522 27.51 9.00 -54.03
C GLU A 522 28.71 8.10 -54.26
N ARG A 523 29.72 8.16 -53.42
CA ARG A 523 30.89 7.27 -53.49
C ARG A 523 30.65 6.02 -52.60
N PRO A 524 30.88 4.81 -53.10
CA PRO A 524 30.73 3.59 -52.31
C PRO A 524 31.76 3.55 -51.15
N GLU A 525 31.38 2.84 -50.08
CA GLU A 525 32.26 2.51 -48.94
C GLU A 525 32.83 3.73 -48.19
N THR A 526 32.14 4.87 -48.23
CA THR A 526 32.52 6.05 -47.49
C THR A 526 31.93 6.01 -46.06
N THR A 527 32.62 6.69 -45.16
CA THR A 527 32.30 6.80 -43.74
C THR A 527 32.27 8.26 -43.30
N ILE A 528 31.76 8.50 -42.08
CA ILE A 528 31.79 9.86 -41.50
C ILE A 528 33.22 10.41 -41.30
N LEU A 529 34.25 9.55 -41.23
CA LEU A 529 35.64 9.93 -41.16
C LEU A 529 36.10 10.62 -42.44
N ASP A 530 35.54 10.26 -43.58
CA ASP A 530 35.89 10.80 -44.88
C ASP A 530 35.41 12.25 -45.07
N ILE A 531 34.60 12.78 -44.15
CA ILE A 531 34.26 14.21 -44.12
C ILE A 531 35.54 15.03 -43.99
N THR A 532 36.43 14.66 -43.09
CA THR A 532 37.72 15.35 -42.91
C THR A 532 38.58 15.28 -44.17
N ARG A 533 38.69 14.06 -44.76
CA ARG A 533 39.46 13.83 -46.00
C ARG A 533 38.89 14.63 -47.17
N MET A 534 37.61 14.68 -47.32
CA MET A 534 36.92 15.45 -48.37
C MET A 534 37.23 16.94 -48.32
N LEU A 535 37.43 17.47 -47.09
CA LEU A 535 37.71 18.89 -46.87
C LEU A 535 39.21 19.21 -46.95
N THR A 536 40.13 18.32 -46.61
CA THR A 536 41.56 18.58 -46.47
C THR A 536 42.43 17.93 -47.56
N ASP A 537 42.04 16.75 -48.09
CA ASP A 537 42.81 15.99 -49.07
C ASP A 537 42.28 16.25 -50.50
N LYS A 538 43.08 16.93 -51.29
CA LYS A 538 42.74 17.32 -52.69
C LYS A 538 42.55 16.10 -53.60
N GLU A 539 43.38 15.09 -53.45
CA GLU A 539 43.30 13.88 -54.32
C GLU A 539 42.10 13.06 -53.96
N PHE A 540 41.84 12.80 -52.68
CA PHE A 540 40.62 12.10 -52.24
C PHE A 540 39.35 12.82 -52.70
N ARG A 541 39.35 14.14 -52.62
CA ARG A 541 38.21 14.96 -53.11
C ARG A 541 38.02 14.82 -54.59
N LYS A 542 39.10 14.89 -55.40
CA LYS A 542 39.04 14.73 -56.84
C LYS A 542 38.51 13.36 -57.23
N GLU A 543 38.98 12.30 -56.59
CA GLU A 543 38.48 10.95 -56.81
C GLU A 543 37.01 10.85 -56.45
N THR A 544 36.58 11.37 -55.33
CA THR A 544 35.19 11.34 -54.87
C THR A 544 34.26 12.04 -55.87
N LEU A 545 34.69 13.19 -56.41
CA LEU A 545 33.87 13.92 -57.37
C LEU A 545 33.69 13.18 -58.73
N ASN A 546 34.46 12.15 -59.03
CA ASN A 546 34.23 11.30 -60.18
C ASN A 546 33.01 10.37 -60.03
N TYR A 547 32.58 10.12 -58.78
CA TYR A 547 31.38 9.33 -58.48
C TYR A 547 30.12 10.21 -58.42
N VAL A 548 30.27 11.54 -58.23
CA VAL A 548 29.15 12.47 -58.08
C VAL A 548 28.44 12.71 -59.38
N THR A 549 27.16 12.41 -59.44
CA THR A 549 26.30 12.58 -60.60
C THR A 549 25.41 13.82 -60.50
N ASP A 550 25.11 14.28 -59.29
CA ASP A 550 24.29 15.46 -59.06
C ASP A 550 25.02 16.77 -59.45
N THR A 551 24.43 17.50 -60.39
CA THR A 551 25.03 18.73 -60.97
C THR A 551 25.14 19.86 -59.93
N VAL A 552 24.26 19.94 -58.98
CA VAL A 552 24.30 20.96 -57.93
C VAL A 552 25.42 20.70 -56.95
N ILE A 553 25.67 19.44 -56.58
CA ILE A 553 26.78 19.03 -55.74
C ILE A 553 28.10 19.32 -56.48
N LEU A 554 28.19 18.98 -57.76
CA LEU A 554 29.34 19.28 -58.61
C LEU A 554 29.58 20.79 -58.72
N GLN A 555 28.54 21.59 -58.84
CA GLN A 555 28.63 23.08 -58.91
C GLN A 555 29.26 23.64 -57.65
N PHE A 556 28.76 23.17 -56.45
CA PHE A 556 29.39 23.59 -55.19
C PHE A 556 30.88 23.30 -55.16
N TRP A 557 31.30 22.08 -55.46
CA TRP A 557 32.68 21.67 -55.31
C TRP A 557 33.62 22.25 -56.41
N LYS A 558 33.15 22.30 -57.68
CA LYS A 558 33.97 22.73 -58.83
C LYS A 558 33.97 24.22 -59.05
N LEU A 559 32.92 24.93 -58.62
CA LEU A 559 32.83 26.38 -58.85
C LEU A 559 32.92 27.18 -57.51
N GLU A 560 32.07 26.90 -56.55
CA GLU A 560 32.04 27.66 -55.32
C GLU A 560 33.25 27.34 -54.42
N PHE A 561 33.47 26.11 -54.00
CA PHE A 561 34.56 25.72 -53.13
C PHE A 561 35.94 25.95 -53.82
N ALA A 562 36.04 25.64 -55.12
CA ALA A 562 37.29 25.80 -55.87
C ALA A 562 37.68 27.30 -56.06
N SER A 563 36.74 28.22 -55.98
CA SER A 563 36.96 29.67 -56.06
C SER A 563 37.52 30.26 -54.76
N TRP A 564 37.45 29.55 -53.64
CA TRP A 564 37.91 30.03 -52.35
C TRP A 564 39.45 30.14 -52.33
N ASN A 565 39.95 31.28 -51.88
CA ASN A 565 41.40 31.38 -51.60
C ASN A 565 41.76 30.53 -50.39
N GLU A 566 43.00 30.17 -50.26
CA GLU A 566 43.48 29.23 -49.24
C GLU A 566 43.18 29.68 -47.82
N LYS A 567 43.28 30.98 -47.50
CA LYS A 567 42.99 31.53 -46.21
C LYS A 567 41.52 31.39 -45.87
N TYR A 568 40.62 31.76 -46.80
CA TYR A 568 39.18 31.65 -46.61
C TYR A 568 38.75 30.20 -46.54
N ALA A 569 39.26 29.34 -47.39
CA ALA A 569 38.96 27.91 -47.34
C ALA A 569 39.31 27.30 -45.96
N THR A 570 40.51 27.60 -45.46
CA THR A 570 40.94 27.12 -44.13
C THR A 570 40.02 27.62 -43.01
N GLU A 571 39.67 28.91 -43.03
CA GLU A 571 38.78 29.51 -42.05
C GLU A 571 37.33 28.92 -42.12
N ALA A 572 36.81 28.70 -43.33
CA ALA A 572 35.48 28.18 -43.56
C ALA A 572 35.32 26.70 -43.15
N ILE A 573 36.33 25.88 -43.35
CA ILE A 573 36.29 24.43 -43.00
C ILE A 573 36.65 24.16 -41.53
N ALA A 574 37.41 25.02 -40.86
CA ALA A 574 37.86 24.83 -39.50
C ALA A 574 36.76 24.46 -38.50
N PRO A 575 35.59 25.11 -38.52
CA PRO A 575 34.46 24.71 -37.63
C PRO A 575 33.97 23.30 -37.88
N VAL A 576 33.93 22.82 -39.12
CA VAL A 576 33.54 21.44 -39.47
C VAL A 576 34.60 20.45 -38.95
N LEU A 577 35.88 20.73 -39.23
CA LEU A 577 36.99 19.87 -38.78
C LEU A 577 37.03 19.74 -37.26
N ASN A 578 36.86 20.86 -36.53
CA ASN A 578 36.83 20.85 -35.08
C ASN A 578 35.72 19.97 -34.53
N LYS A 579 34.52 20.04 -35.11
CA LYS A 579 33.36 19.27 -34.65
C LYS A 579 33.44 17.82 -35.02
N VAL A 580 33.76 17.49 -36.25
CA VAL A 580 33.95 16.09 -36.70
C VAL A 580 35.17 15.48 -36.01
N GLY A 581 36.26 16.24 -35.88
CA GLY A 581 37.47 15.81 -35.20
C GLY A 581 37.26 15.45 -33.73
N ALA A 582 36.38 16.16 -33.03
CA ALA A 582 36.12 15.93 -31.60
C ALA A 582 35.69 14.50 -31.29
N PHE A 583 34.77 13.94 -32.09
CA PHE A 583 34.30 12.57 -31.85
C PHE A 583 35.11 11.51 -32.63
N THR A 584 35.69 11.83 -33.76
CA THR A 584 36.54 10.89 -34.52
C THR A 584 37.94 10.69 -33.93
N ALA A 585 38.35 11.60 -33.05
CA ALA A 585 39.59 11.45 -32.28
C ALA A 585 39.56 10.30 -31.28
N ASN A 586 38.35 9.97 -30.75
CA ASN A 586 38.19 8.86 -29.81
C ASN A 586 38.32 7.51 -30.53
N PRO A 587 39.28 6.63 -30.15
CA PRO A 587 39.48 5.34 -30.80
C PRO A 587 38.24 4.43 -30.74
N ILE A 588 37.48 4.44 -29.65
CA ILE A 588 36.27 3.63 -29.48
C ILE A 588 35.26 4.00 -30.58
N ILE A 589 34.95 5.30 -30.69
CA ILE A 589 33.98 5.79 -31.67
C ILE A 589 34.49 5.56 -33.08
N ARG A 590 35.76 5.92 -33.36
CA ARG A 590 36.39 5.79 -34.67
C ARG A 590 36.36 4.35 -35.19
N ASN A 591 36.61 3.36 -34.35
CA ASN A 591 36.62 1.95 -34.73
C ASN A 591 35.18 1.43 -35.06
N ILE A 592 34.15 2.07 -34.54
CA ILE A 592 32.74 1.73 -34.79
C ILE A 592 32.26 2.43 -36.07
N ILE A 593 32.32 3.77 -36.11
CA ILE A 593 31.75 4.56 -37.21
C ILE A 593 32.64 4.67 -38.45
N GLY A 594 33.89 4.24 -38.36
CA GLY A 594 34.85 4.24 -39.45
C GLY A 594 34.83 2.97 -40.28
N GLN A 595 34.00 1.98 -39.95
CA GLN A 595 33.83 0.78 -40.78
C GLN A 595 32.87 1.09 -41.96
N PRO A 596 33.26 0.81 -43.22
CA PRO A 596 32.42 1.14 -44.40
C PRO A 596 31.08 0.47 -44.42
N LYS A 597 31.00 -0.74 -43.85
CA LYS A 597 29.74 -1.54 -43.73
C LYS A 597 29.40 -1.75 -42.28
N SER A 598 28.12 -1.57 -41.98
CA SER A 598 27.61 -1.92 -40.64
C SER A 598 27.55 -3.45 -40.50
N THR A 599 27.89 -3.94 -39.30
CA THR A 599 27.86 -5.39 -38.99
C THR A 599 26.45 -5.96 -39.01
N PHE A 600 25.46 -5.10 -38.81
CA PHE A 600 24.03 -5.51 -38.80
C PHE A 600 23.17 -4.52 -39.58
N ASN A 601 22.09 -5.03 -40.16
CA ASN A 601 21.09 -4.21 -40.84
C ASN A 601 19.84 -4.06 -39.99
N ILE A 602 19.55 -2.82 -39.55
CA ILE A 602 18.43 -2.52 -38.64
C ILE A 602 17.08 -2.83 -39.29
N ARG A 603 16.91 -2.57 -40.58
CA ARG A 603 15.69 -2.90 -41.32
C ARG A 603 15.42 -4.41 -41.27
N GLN A 604 16.44 -5.21 -41.56
CA GLN A 604 16.33 -6.67 -41.53
C GLN A 604 16.06 -7.17 -40.11
N LEU A 605 16.66 -6.56 -39.06
CA LEU A 605 16.38 -6.89 -37.68
C LEU A 605 14.89 -6.72 -37.34
N MET A 606 14.28 -5.64 -37.82
CA MET A 606 12.84 -5.40 -37.62
C MET A 606 12.00 -6.40 -38.32
N ASP A 607 12.29 -6.70 -39.59
CA ASP A 607 11.49 -7.61 -40.40
C ASP A 607 11.58 -9.07 -39.94
N ASP A 608 12.79 -9.51 -39.51
CA ASP A 608 13.04 -10.83 -38.92
C ASP A 608 12.56 -10.93 -37.45
N GLY A 609 12.27 -9.82 -36.79
CA GLY A 609 11.88 -9.77 -35.37
C GLY A 609 13.01 -10.19 -34.46
N LYS A 610 14.23 -9.77 -34.75
CA LYS A 610 15.44 -9.98 -33.91
C LYS A 610 15.51 -9.01 -32.75
N ILE A 611 16.52 -9.17 -31.92
CA ILE A 611 16.73 -8.40 -30.69
C ILE A 611 18.05 -7.61 -30.83
N LEU A 612 17.97 -6.29 -30.63
CA LEU A 612 19.14 -5.42 -30.59
C LEU A 612 19.28 -4.86 -29.16
N VAL A 613 20.33 -5.25 -28.47
CA VAL A 613 20.63 -4.72 -27.13
C VAL A 613 21.83 -3.78 -27.25
N VAL A 614 21.58 -2.49 -27.02
CA VAL A 614 22.57 -1.42 -27.10
C VAL A 614 22.97 -0.97 -25.70
N ASN A 615 24.18 -1.28 -25.29
CA ASN A 615 24.77 -0.88 -24.02
C ASN A 615 25.68 0.35 -24.23
N LEU A 616 25.17 1.52 -23.91
CA LEU A 616 25.91 2.79 -24.02
C LEU A 616 26.44 3.29 -22.68
N SER A 617 26.80 2.38 -21.78
CA SER A 617 27.23 2.73 -20.41
C SER A 617 28.18 3.95 -20.40
N LYS A 618 27.65 5.09 -19.97
CA LYS A 618 28.36 6.37 -19.90
C LYS A 618 29.63 6.30 -19.04
N GLY A 619 29.61 5.46 -18.01
CA GLY A 619 30.76 5.22 -17.15
C GLY A 619 31.93 4.56 -17.86
N LEU A 620 31.69 3.83 -18.95
CA LEU A 620 32.70 3.11 -19.70
C LEU A 620 33.18 3.88 -20.95
N ILE A 621 32.28 4.53 -21.67
CA ILE A 621 32.61 5.17 -22.95
C ILE A 621 32.55 6.71 -22.90
N GLY A 622 32.10 7.30 -21.82
CA GLY A 622 31.92 8.75 -21.67
C GLY A 622 30.55 9.23 -22.17
N GLU A 623 30.04 10.32 -21.59
CA GLU A 623 28.69 10.85 -21.87
C GLU A 623 28.55 11.33 -23.32
N ASP A 624 29.50 12.11 -23.83
CA ASP A 624 29.43 12.62 -25.21
C ASP A 624 29.43 11.49 -26.25
N ASN A 625 30.20 10.45 -26.04
CA ASN A 625 30.28 9.30 -26.94
C ASN A 625 28.97 8.47 -26.91
N ALA A 626 28.38 8.27 -25.71
CA ALA A 626 27.13 7.61 -25.53
C ALA A 626 26.00 8.38 -26.24
N GLY A 627 25.96 9.71 -26.07
CA GLY A 627 24.98 10.56 -26.73
C GLY A 627 25.07 10.53 -28.25
N ILE A 628 26.30 10.56 -28.83
CA ILE A 628 26.55 10.48 -30.27
C ILE A 628 26.04 9.17 -30.86
N LEU A 629 26.50 8.04 -30.31
CA LEU A 629 26.13 6.71 -30.80
C LEU A 629 24.64 6.47 -30.64
N GLY A 630 24.08 6.86 -29.48
CA GLY A 630 22.65 6.74 -29.21
C GLY A 630 21.82 7.54 -30.21
N ALA A 631 22.18 8.79 -30.49
CA ALA A 631 21.46 9.62 -31.45
C ALA A 631 21.51 9.05 -32.87
N PHE A 632 22.66 8.59 -33.33
CA PHE A 632 22.80 7.95 -34.65
C PHE A 632 22.00 6.64 -34.73
N LEU A 633 22.03 5.81 -33.68
CA LEU A 633 21.29 4.55 -33.64
C LEU A 633 19.79 4.79 -33.66
N VAL A 634 19.28 5.69 -32.84
CA VAL A 634 17.84 6.06 -32.84
C VAL A 634 17.41 6.56 -34.21
N THR A 635 18.21 7.42 -34.82
CA THR A 635 17.95 7.96 -36.17
C THR A 635 17.91 6.85 -37.21
N LYS A 636 18.85 5.92 -37.19
CA LYS A 636 18.85 4.76 -38.12
C LYS A 636 17.68 3.80 -37.88
N ILE A 637 17.28 3.60 -36.61
CA ILE A 637 16.08 2.82 -36.25
C ILE A 637 14.83 3.51 -36.84
N GLN A 638 14.72 4.84 -36.69
CA GLN A 638 13.64 5.60 -37.30
C GLN A 638 13.59 5.46 -38.82
N LEU A 639 14.74 5.64 -39.50
CA LEU A 639 14.84 5.50 -40.95
C LEU A 639 14.45 4.07 -41.43
N ALA A 640 14.92 3.07 -40.71
CA ALA A 640 14.55 1.67 -40.96
C ALA A 640 13.05 1.44 -40.79
N ALA A 641 12.44 1.99 -39.73
CA ALA A 641 10.99 1.89 -39.53
C ALA A 641 10.19 2.59 -40.64
N MET A 642 10.59 3.79 -41.04
CA MET A 642 9.95 4.54 -42.14
C MET A 642 10.08 3.84 -43.49
N SER A 643 11.22 3.23 -43.77
CA SER A 643 11.44 2.48 -45.00
C SER A 643 10.49 1.29 -45.18
N ARG A 644 9.87 0.81 -44.08
CA ARG A 644 8.86 -0.27 -44.13
C ARG A 644 7.53 0.14 -44.77
N SER A 645 7.41 1.39 -45.18
CA SER A 645 6.28 1.86 -46.01
C SER A 645 6.23 1.15 -47.36
N ASP A 646 7.33 0.55 -47.83
CA ASP A 646 7.37 -0.30 -49.04
C ASP A 646 6.63 -1.64 -48.90
N ILE A 647 6.31 -2.07 -47.68
CA ILE A 647 5.42 -3.23 -47.42
C ILE A 647 3.97 -2.72 -47.52
N PRO A 648 3.22 -3.10 -48.56
CA PRO A 648 1.92 -2.51 -48.86
C PRO A 648 0.88 -2.75 -47.75
N ASN A 649 0.82 -3.98 -47.25
CA ASN A 649 -0.14 -4.33 -46.20
C ASN A 649 0.46 -4.07 -44.81
N ILE A 650 -0.20 -3.22 -44.03
CA ILE A 650 0.24 -2.87 -42.69
C ILE A 650 0.29 -4.10 -41.76
N ALA A 651 -0.61 -5.09 -41.98
CA ALA A 651 -0.65 -6.30 -41.17
C ALA A 651 0.61 -7.18 -41.33
N ASP A 652 1.29 -7.06 -42.46
CA ASP A 652 2.53 -7.82 -42.74
C ASP A 652 3.76 -7.15 -42.14
N ARG A 653 3.63 -5.92 -41.65
CA ARG A 653 4.69 -5.21 -40.95
C ARG A 653 4.78 -5.75 -39.51
N ARG A 654 5.73 -6.66 -39.29
CA ARG A 654 5.93 -7.25 -37.96
C ARG A 654 6.18 -6.16 -36.91
N PRO A 655 5.46 -6.14 -35.76
CA PRO A 655 5.73 -5.18 -34.69
C PRO A 655 7.18 -5.27 -34.20
N PHE A 656 7.77 -4.11 -33.96
CA PHE A 656 9.12 -3.98 -33.40
C PHE A 656 9.10 -2.89 -32.33
N TYR A 657 9.56 -3.21 -31.13
CA TYR A 657 9.47 -2.32 -29.98
C TYR A 657 10.82 -1.68 -29.69
N LEU A 658 10.83 -0.39 -29.43
CA LEU A 658 12.02 0.35 -29.02
C LEU A 658 11.90 0.77 -27.55
N TYR A 659 12.78 0.28 -26.73
CA TYR A 659 12.92 0.64 -25.32
C TYR A 659 14.09 1.64 -25.20
N VAL A 660 13.81 2.80 -24.65
CA VAL A 660 14.82 3.82 -24.37
C VAL A 660 14.72 4.17 -22.89
N ASP A 661 15.71 3.78 -22.12
CA ASP A 661 15.82 4.21 -20.73
C ASP A 661 16.50 5.59 -20.68
N GLU A 662 16.09 6.43 -19.72
CA GLU A 662 16.60 7.80 -19.55
C GLU A 662 16.62 8.58 -20.89
N PHE A 663 15.53 8.60 -21.61
CA PHE A 663 15.48 9.09 -22.99
C PHE A 663 15.74 10.60 -23.15
N GLN A 664 15.77 11.36 -22.08
CA GLN A 664 16.16 12.77 -22.03
C GLN A 664 17.68 12.98 -22.23
N ASN A 665 18.47 11.93 -22.12
CA ASN A 665 19.94 11.98 -22.17
C ASN A 665 20.51 11.90 -23.60
#